data_3dbe14d9255597e270ef83408737f1a0
#
_entry.id   3dbe14d9255597e270ef83408737f1a0
#
_cell.length_a   1.000
_cell.length_b   1.000
_cell.length_c   1.000
_cell.angle_alpha   90.00
_cell.angle_beta   90.00
_cell.angle_gamma   90.00
#
_symmetry.space_group_name_H-M   'P 1'
#
loop_
_entity.id
_entity.type
_entity.pdbx_description
1 polymer ?
#
loop_
_entity_poly.entity_id
_entity_poly.type
_entity_poly.pdbx_seq_one_letter_code
_entity_poly.pdbx_strand_id
1 'polypeptide(L)'
;MKRRISIILIVMISLIISSNLSVMAYELPHAFWGLDAGYSNATSSKNYDETINYGVQIINLISSEPKNEQTINILGSRTYDVAFAYFMNGDYTNAAKYFEMYIPYGKQLGWTDGVIIAENCVKQFTNTFDVYQATEQSQKVYGAKNEPNGVLYGQVADQAKSNESMTLLYLEYGDESTFGWTRAMLDKAETQNKAVEIALNFPQEGTTARNINSSDLFLSNLRSMLSSYKNVPIYLRIGAEFNVWGDKCTPDEFVSAFKAVANSVSGLSNVATVWSMAHTSSWKTNDWPYTADDFYPGDEYVDWVGVNCYASKYFQGRVWQGESRYNEVYFKTGYSSDPVVMIKDAVEKYGGRKPIMISECGSAYRTNGDINETDSEWAAKYLKQIYTFIPMVYPQVKLIAYFNAKMNYEVNYYNLDGDSELQNAYNDVTESPWFIQNNNTNSAGQFLKKAGSTITMNGDTTLYAYPHIYGSDWVNVEYYLDGELVKSTNEIAYTVQLSDIKGTHDLRVVANGNNGVSMTREYQLVSYAPAEKAEDFSDTSYLNNGQKNAVNYTISNDIMTGYENNTFRPDATITRAEFAAVICRMMGYNVGENSTFTDTKYHWSSKYVNACVKADIIHGIGDNKFAPDNHITVEQAVKILTSAYGYATVKLNILTALCPPLKSIICLIM
;
A
#
# COMPACT_ATOMS: atom_id res chain seq x y z
N MET A 1 33.76 -67.86 6.20
CA MET A 1 35.03 -67.13 5.88
C MET A 1 34.91 -66.25 4.63
N LYS A 2 34.24 -66.63 3.53
CA LYS A 2 34.21 -65.81 2.29
C LYS A 2 33.40 -64.48 2.41
N ARG A 3 32.42 -64.34 3.29
CA ARG A 3 31.65 -63.06 3.48
C ARG A 3 32.40 -62.00 4.32
N ARG A 4 33.31 -62.38 5.19
CA ARG A 4 34.12 -61.41 5.98
C ARG A 4 35.31 -60.81 5.19
N ILE A 5 35.83 -61.55 4.21
CA ILE A 5 36.89 -61.07 3.34
C ILE A 5 36.37 -60.02 2.35
N SER A 6 35.13 -60.18 1.83
CA SER A 6 34.53 -59.18 0.93
C SER A 6 34.22 -57.86 1.59
N ILE A 7 33.83 -57.84 2.88
CA ILE A 7 33.55 -56.61 3.61
C ILE A 7 34.84 -55.84 3.95
N ILE A 8 35.89 -56.55 4.30
CA ILE A 8 37.21 -55.95 4.57
C ILE A 8 37.83 -55.41 3.29
N LEU A 9 37.63 -56.06 2.14
CA LEU A 9 38.14 -55.55 0.86
C LEU A 9 37.39 -54.29 0.37
N ILE A 10 36.07 -54.22 0.62
CA ILE A 10 35.26 -53.02 0.31
C ILE A 10 35.61 -51.85 1.24
N VAL A 11 35.86 -52.10 2.52
CA VAL A 11 36.29 -51.06 3.46
C VAL A 11 37.70 -50.58 3.16
N MET A 12 38.64 -51.50 2.75
CA MET A 12 39.96 -51.07 2.31
C MET A 12 39.97 -50.35 0.97
N ILE A 13 39.11 -50.73 0.03
CA ILE A 13 38.95 -50.00 -1.25
C ILE A 13 38.30 -48.64 -1.01
N SER A 14 37.34 -48.49 -0.11
CA SER A 14 36.78 -47.18 0.27
C SER A 14 37.81 -46.32 1.03
N LEU A 15 38.66 -46.90 1.84
CA LEU A 15 39.76 -46.20 2.52
C LEU A 15 40.92 -45.83 1.58
N ILE A 16 41.20 -46.65 0.54
CA ILE A 16 42.21 -46.33 -0.48
C ILE A 16 41.68 -45.30 -1.50
N ILE A 17 40.39 -45.30 -1.79
CA ILE A 17 39.77 -44.27 -2.62
C ILE A 17 39.64 -42.93 -1.84
N SER A 18 39.44 -42.97 -0.53
CA SER A 18 39.45 -41.77 0.30
C SER A 18 40.85 -41.21 0.60
N SER A 19 41.91 -42.03 0.44
CA SER A 19 43.29 -41.57 0.64
C SER A 19 43.99 -41.08 -0.64
N ASN A 20 43.40 -41.24 -1.83
CA ASN A 20 43.97 -40.77 -3.10
C ASN A 20 43.19 -39.63 -3.77
N LEU A 21 42.10 -39.16 -3.18
CA LEU A 21 41.61 -37.83 -3.43
C LEU A 21 42.26 -36.92 -2.37
N SER A 22 43.50 -36.55 -2.57
CA SER A 22 44.01 -35.29 -2.09
C SER A 22 43.22 -34.23 -2.88
N VAL A 23 42.03 -33.89 -2.39
CA VAL A 23 41.50 -32.57 -2.63
C VAL A 23 42.63 -31.67 -2.15
N MET A 24 43.40 -31.10 -3.07
CA MET A 24 44.35 -30.05 -2.71
C MET A 24 43.50 -29.04 -1.96
N ALA A 25 43.72 -28.95 -0.65
CA ALA A 25 43.04 -27.95 0.16
C ALA A 25 43.30 -26.61 -0.53
N TYR A 26 42.25 -25.91 -0.93
CA TYR A 26 42.41 -24.62 -1.57
C TYR A 26 43.16 -23.71 -0.59
N GLU A 27 44.32 -23.21 -0.99
CA GLU A 27 45.10 -22.28 -0.17
C GLU A 27 44.72 -20.85 -0.57
N LEU A 28 44.33 -20.05 0.45
CA LEU A 28 44.09 -18.64 0.26
C LEU A 28 45.34 -17.91 -0.24
N PRO A 29 45.21 -16.88 -1.09
CA PRO A 29 46.32 -16.08 -1.55
C PRO A 29 47.16 -15.56 -0.37
N HIS A 30 48.50 -15.60 -0.50
CA HIS A 30 49.40 -15.17 0.58
C HIS A 30 49.10 -13.75 1.09
N ALA A 31 48.69 -12.85 0.20
CA ALA A 31 48.29 -11.47 0.53
C ALA A 31 47.09 -11.40 1.47
N PHE A 32 46.24 -12.42 1.47
CA PHE A 32 45.05 -12.47 2.32
C PHE A 32 45.39 -12.32 3.80
N TRP A 33 46.39 -13.02 4.28
CA TRP A 33 46.70 -13.07 5.72
C TRP A 33 47.16 -11.74 6.30
N GLY A 34 47.89 -10.93 5.53
CA GLY A 34 48.26 -9.57 5.95
C GLY A 34 47.06 -8.61 5.99
N LEU A 35 46.19 -8.70 4.98
CA LEU A 35 44.98 -7.91 4.94
C LEU A 35 44.01 -8.32 6.06
N ASP A 36 43.85 -9.60 6.32
CA ASP A 36 42.95 -10.14 7.34
C ASP A 36 43.40 -9.78 8.77
N ALA A 37 44.71 -9.74 9.03
CA ALA A 37 45.23 -9.25 10.29
C ALA A 37 44.93 -7.76 10.52
N GLY A 38 45.11 -6.91 9.50
CA GLY A 38 44.74 -5.49 9.54
C GLY A 38 43.26 -5.30 9.74
N TYR A 39 42.47 -6.04 8.98
CA TYR A 39 41.01 -6.04 9.08
C TYR A 39 40.49 -6.42 10.48
N SER A 40 41.04 -7.53 11.05
CA SER A 40 40.66 -8.01 12.39
C SER A 40 41.00 -7.00 13.49
N ASN A 41 42.12 -6.30 13.36
CA ASN A 41 42.49 -5.22 14.27
C ASN A 41 41.55 -4.02 14.14
N ALA A 42 41.24 -3.61 12.90
CA ALA A 42 40.32 -2.51 12.62
C ALA A 42 38.88 -2.75 13.16
N THR A 43 38.32 -3.94 12.92
CA THR A 43 37.00 -4.31 13.42
C THR A 43 36.96 -4.39 14.95
N SER A 44 37.97 -4.95 15.58
CA SER A 44 38.09 -5.07 17.05
C SER A 44 38.16 -3.69 17.72
N SER A 45 38.82 -2.73 17.06
CA SER A 45 38.96 -1.35 17.55
C SER A 45 37.81 -0.43 17.13
N LYS A 46 36.80 -0.94 16.39
CA LYS A 46 35.71 -0.17 15.79
C LYS A 46 36.20 0.97 14.90
N ASN A 47 37.36 0.80 14.26
CA ASN A 47 37.87 1.73 13.25
C ASN A 47 37.19 1.41 11.90
N TYR A 48 36.07 2.07 11.64
CA TYR A 48 35.24 1.77 10.48
C TYR A 48 35.92 2.13 9.15
N ASP A 49 36.74 3.19 9.10
CA ASP A 49 37.49 3.55 7.88
C ASP A 49 38.52 2.48 7.50
N GLU A 50 39.27 1.99 8.45
CA GLU A 50 40.19 0.88 8.20
C GLU A 50 39.45 -0.45 7.92
N THR A 51 38.33 -0.71 8.59
CA THR A 51 37.48 -1.87 8.30
C THR A 51 37.03 -1.85 6.83
N ILE A 52 36.60 -0.70 6.33
CA ILE A 52 36.23 -0.51 4.92
C ILE A 52 37.45 -0.75 4.03
N ASN A 53 38.58 -0.09 4.32
CA ASN A 53 39.78 -0.16 3.50
C ASN A 53 40.29 -1.61 3.36
N TYR A 54 40.53 -2.31 4.47
CA TYR A 54 40.99 -3.70 4.43
C TYR A 54 39.92 -4.65 3.91
N GLY A 55 38.65 -4.48 4.30
CA GLY A 55 37.53 -5.31 3.87
C GLY A 55 37.31 -5.27 2.36
N VAL A 56 37.37 -4.08 1.74
CA VAL A 56 37.27 -3.93 0.28
C VAL A 56 38.43 -4.60 -0.45
N GLN A 57 39.65 -4.48 0.07
CA GLN A 57 40.82 -5.17 -0.51
C GLN A 57 40.67 -6.68 -0.44
N ILE A 58 40.18 -7.23 0.69
CA ILE A 58 39.92 -8.68 0.83
C ILE A 58 38.82 -9.11 -0.14
N ILE A 59 37.72 -8.37 -0.23
CA ILE A 59 36.60 -8.67 -1.16
C ILE A 59 37.13 -8.73 -2.60
N ASN A 60 37.94 -7.74 -3.03
CA ASN A 60 38.49 -7.70 -4.37
C ASN A 60 39.46 -8.89 -4.62
N LEU A 61 40.31 -9.20 -3.67
CA LEU A 61 41.24 -10.33 -3.76
C LEU A 61 40.48 -11.66 -3.89
N ILE A 62 39.53 -11.93 -3.00
CA ILE A 62 38.82 -13.21 -2.93
C ILE A 62 37.76 -13.35 -4.02
N SER A 63 37.26 -12.22 -4.57
CA SER A 63 36.31 -12.26 -5.67
C SER A 63 36.87 -12.90 -6.95
N SER A 64 38.17 -12.83 -7.17
CA SER A 64 38.88 -13.44 -8.30
C SER A 64 39.20 -14.92 -8.09
N GLU A 65 39.03 -15.44 -6.88
CA GLU A 65 39.38 -16.80 -6.51
C GLU A 65 38.23 -17.80 -6.79
N PRO A 66 38.55 -19.11 -6.91
CA PRO A 66 37.51 -20.13 -7.07
C PRO A 66 36.47 -20.11 -5.96
N LYS A 67 35.19 -20.21 -6.33
CA LYS A 67 34.09 -20.22 -5.37
C LYS A 67 33.99 -21.59 -4.68
N ASN A 68 34.41 -21.64 -3.43
CA ASN A 68 34.23 -22.75 -2.53
C ASN A 68 33.69 -22.27 -1.19
N GLU A 69 33.37 -23.15 -0.26
CA GLU A 69 32.77 -22.80 1.03
C GLU A 69 33.61 -21.75 1.78
N GLN A 70 34.96 -21.87 1.78
CA GLN A 70 35.85 -20.94 2.47
C GLN A 70 35.80 -19.53 1.85
N THR A 71 35.91 -19.41 0.51
CA THR A 71 35.87 -18.10 -0.18
C THR A 71 34.52 -17.45 -0.10
N ILE A 72 33.44 -18.23 -0.12
CA ILE A 72 32.06 -17.72 0.03
C ILE A 72 31.84 -17.22 1.46
N ASN A 73 32.29 -17.92 2.48
CA ASN A 73 32.26 -17.47 3.87
C ASN A 73 32.99 -16.13 4.07
N ILE A 74 34.19 -16.01 3.48
CA ILE A 74 34.98 -14.77 3.54
C ILE A 74 34.20 -13.64 2.85
N LEU A 75 33.72 -13.85 1.63
CA LEU A 75 32.95 -12.83 0.89
C LEU A 75 31.70 -12.43 1.65
N GLY A 76 30.92 -13.39 2.17
CA GLY A 76 29.74 -13.10 2.97
C GLY A 76 30.06 -12.26 4.20
N SER A 77 31.02 -12.68 5.05
CA SER A 77 31.35 -11.94 6.26
C SER A 77 31.91 -10.55 5.97
N ARG A 78 32.82 -10.43 4.98
CA ARG A 78 33.49 -9.16 4.68
C ARG A 78 32.55 -8.16 4.01
N THR A 79 31.66 -8.60 3.10
CA THR A 79 30.65 -7.70 2.49
C THR A 79 29.68 -7.18 3.53
N TYR A 80 29.22 -8.02 4.46
CA TYR A 80 28.35 -7.56 5.56
C TYR A 80 29.05 -6.56 6.47
N ASP A 81 30.28 -6.84 6.89
CA ASP A 81 31.02 -5.97 7.81
C ASP A 81 31.41 -4.64 7.16
N VAL A 82 31.74 -4.62 5.86
CA VAL A 82 32.00 -3.38 5.11
C VAL A 82 30.71 -2.58 4.96
N ALA A 83 29.58 -3.23 4.67
CA ALA A 83 28.29 -2.57 4.62
C ALA A 83 27.94 -1.90 5.96
N PHE A 84 28.15 -2.64 7.05
CA PHE A 84 27.92 -2.12 8.40
C PHE A 84 28.87 -0.95 8.73
N ALA A 85 30.13 -1.02 8.34
CA ALA A 85 31.08 0.07 8.57
C ALA A 85 30.70 1.34 7.81
N TYR A 86 30.24 1.23 6.55
CA TYR A 86 29.68 2.36 5.81
C TYR A 86 28.43 2.94 6.50
N PHE A 87 27.54 2.08 7.00
CA PHE A 87 26.36 2.51 7.76
C PHE A 87 26.74 3.32 9.01
N MET A 88 27.76 2.85 9.76
CA MET A 88 28.24 3.57 10.96
C MET A 88 28.89 4.92 10.64
N ASN A 89 29.48 5.04 9.46
CA ASN A 89 30.06 6.30 8.95
C ASN A 89 28.99 7.23 8.30
N GLY A 90 27.73 6.81 8.22
CA GLY A 90 26.65 7.59 7.59
C GLY A 90 26.65 7.57 6.06
N ASP A 91 27.49 6.77 5.44
CA ASP A 91 27.50 6.57 3.98
C ASP A 91 26.51 5.46 3.59
N TYR A 92 25.25 5.81 3.61
CA TYR A 92 24.14 4.89 3.35
C TYR A 92 24.10 4.37 1.90
N THR A 93 24.62 5.14 0.96
CA THR A 93 24.70 4.72 -0.46
C THR A 93 25.67 3.54 -0.63
N ASN A 94 26.86 3.63 -0.07
CA ASN A 94 27.80 2.52 -0.11
C ASN A 94 27.36 1.39 0.83
N ALA A 95 26.74 1.68 1.97
CA ALA A 95 26.16 0.65 2.83
C ALA A 95 25.13 -0.21 2.07
N ALA A 96 24.18 0.41 1.36
CA ALA A 96 23.21 -0.29 0.52
C ALA A 96 23.88 -1.18 -0.53
N LYS A 97 24.88 -0.65 -1.25
CA LYS A 97 25.64 -1.39 -2.26
C LYS A 97 26.28 -2.67 -1.70
N TYR A 98 26.92 -2.58 -0.55
CA TYR A 98 27.59 -3.75 0.04
C TYR A 98 26.61 -4.70 0.72
N PHE A 99 25.49 -4.24 1.28
CA PHE A 99 24.43 -5.12 1.72
C PHE A 99 23.79 -5.88 0.54
N GLU A 100 23.59 -5.23 -0.61
CA GLU A 100 23.11 -5.90 -1.83
C GLU A 100 24.09 -6.98 -2.31
N MET A 101 25.40 -6.69 -2.27
CA MET A 101 26.44 -7.67 -2.56
C MET A 101 26.46 -8.85 -1.58
N TYR A 102 26.11 -8.62 -0.32
CA TYR A 102 26.07 -9.66 0.71
C TYR A 102 24.91 -10.64 0.54
N ILE A 103 23.72 -10.18 0.12
CA ILE A 103 22.47 -10.97 0.06
C ILE A 103 22.65 -12.35 -0.60
N PRO A 104 23.26 -12.49 -1.79
CA PRO A 104 23.44 -13.80 -2.42
C PRO A 104 24.35 -14.73 -1.61
N TYR A 105 25.40 -14.20 -0.99
CA TYR A 105 26.28 -15.00 -0.13
C TYR A 105 25.59 -15.44 1.14
N GLY A 106 24.86 -14.53 1.80
CA GLY A 106 24.08 -14.82 2.99
C GLY A 106 23.03 -15.90 2.74
N LYS A 107 22.32 -15.84 1.61
CA LYS A 107 21.35 -16.88 1.19
C LYS A 107 22.03 -18.23 0.98
N GLN A 108 23.18 -18.26 0.30
CA GLN A 108 23.93 -19.50 0.08
C GLN A 108 24.46 -20.12 1.37
N LEU A 109 24.82 -19.29 2.35
CA LEU A 109 25.35 -19.71 3.65
C LEU A 109 24.26 -20.02 4.70
N GLY A 110 22.99 -19.75 4.38
CA GLY A 110 21.89 -19.90 5.34
C GLY A 110 21.91 -18.87 6.47
N TRP A 111 22.55 -17.71 6.27
CA TRP A 111 22.61 -16.62 7.25
C TRP A 111 21.37 -15.74 7.17
N THR A 112 20.24 -16.31 7.51
CA THR A 112 18.90 -15.78 7.25
C THR A 112 18.67 -14.40 7.88
N ASP A 113 19.06 -14.22 9.15
CA ASP A 113 18.90 -12.93 9.85
C ASP A 113 19.68 -11.80 9.18
N GLY A 114 20.94 -12.11 8.80
CA GLY A 114 21.77 -11.15 8.08
C GLY A 114 21.18 -10.77 6.72
N VAL A 115 20.55 -11.72 6.04
CA VAL A 115 19.87 -11.47 4.76
C VAL A 115 18.67 -10.54 4.93
N ILE A 116 17.82 -10.78 5.92
CA ILE A 116 16.65 -9.92 6.19
C ILE A 116 17.07 -8.50 6.52
N ILE A 117 18.11 -8.35 7.36
CA ILE A 117 18.65 -7.02 7.67
C ILE A 117 19.18 -6.35 6.41
N ALA A 118 19.98 -7.07 5.62
CA ALA A 118 20.54 -6.51 4.41
C ALA A 118 19.45 -6.08 3.42
N GLU A 119 18.42 -6.89 3.22
CA GLU A 119 17.26 -6.55 2.38
C GLU A 119 16.53 -5.31 2.89
N ASN A 120 16.30 -5.20 4.20
CA ASN A 120 15.71 -4.00 4.80
C ASN A 120 16.61 -2.77 4.65
N CYS A 121 17.93 -2.91 4.87
CA CYS A 121 18.87 -1.82 4.67
C CYS A 121 18.85 -1.31 3.22
N VAL A 122 18.89 -2.19 2.24
CA VAL A 122 18.84 -1.81 0.82
C VAL A 122 17.57 -1.01 0.52
N LYS A 123 16.42 -1.45 1.01
CA LYS A 123 15.14 -0.75 0.83
C LYS A 123 15.14 0.62 1.50
N GLN A 124 15.61 0.70 2.75
CA GLN A 124 15.58 1.93 3.54
C GLN A 124 16.60 2.97 3.06
N PHE A 125 17.78 2.53 2.61
CA PHE A 125 18.84 3.45 2.18
C PHE A 125 18.66 3.94 0.74
N THR A 126 17.73 3.35 -0.02
CA THR A 126 17.40 3.80 -1.36
C THR A 126 16.51 5.03 -1.30
N ASN A 127 17.10 6.20 -1.52
CA ASN A 127 16.35 7.45 -1.54
C ASN A 127 15.37 7.48 -2.71
N THR A 128 14.15 7.93 -2.44
CA THR A 128 13.10 8.11 -3.44
C THR A 128 12.40 9.45 -3.28
N PHE A 129 11.96 10.03 -4.39
CA PHE A 129 11.23 11.28 -4.39
C PHE A 129 10.19 11.27 -5.49
N ASP A 130 8.93 11.44 -5.13
CA ASP A 130 7.81 11.44 -6.06
C ASP A 130 6.82 12.57 -5.71
N VAL A 131 6.15 13.08 -6.75
CA VAL A 131 5.09 14.09 -6.61
C VAL A 131 3.76 13.43 -6.99
N TYR A 132 2.71 13.83 -6.30
CA TYR A 132 1.36 13.31 -6.47
C TYR A 132 0.38 14.46 -6.69
N GLN A 133 -0.60 14.23 -7.53
CA GLN A 133 -1.70 15.14 -7.78
C GLN A 133 -2.98 14.60 -7.16
N ALA A 134 -3.74 15.48 -6.51
CA ALA A 134 -5.09 15.15 -6.07
C ALA A 134 -6.01 14.86 -7.25
N THR A 135 -6.85 13.85 -7.14
CA THR A 135 -7.83 13.48 -8.17
C THR A 135 -9.17 13.15 -7.52
N GLU A 136 -10.25 13.52 -8.19
CA GLU A 136 -11.61 13.22 -7.74
C GLU A 136 -12.06 11.80 -8.08
N GLN A 137 -11.27 11.05 -8.87
CA GLN A 137 -11.66 9.72 -9.32
C GLN A 137 -11.59 8.69 -8.19
N SER A 138 -12.72 8.07 -7.90
CA SER A 138 -12.80 6.92 -7.02
C SER A 138 -12.00 5.74 -7.60
N GLN A 139 -11.05 5.22 -6.83
CA GLN A 139 -10.25 4.04 -7.21
C GLN A 139 -10.72 2.80 -6.44
N LYS A 140 -11.99 2.46 -6.53
CA LYS A 140 -12.44 1.16 -6.08
C LYS A 140 -12.05 0.12 -7.11
N VAL A 141 -11.10 -0.72 -6.79
CA VAL A 141 -10.40 -1.56 -7.78
C VAL A 141 -10.74 -3.04 -7.65
N TYR A 142 -10.97 -3.52 -6.43
CA TYR A 142 -11.00 -4.97 -6.18
C TYR A 142 -12.42 -5.55 -6.17
N GLY A 143 -13.44 -4.75 -5.85
CA GLY A 143 -14.79 -5.23 -5.56
C GLY A 143 -14.81 -6.24 -4.42
N ALA A 144 -13.86 -6.12 -3.51
CA ALA A 144 -13.80 -6.92 -2.30
C ALA A 144 -14.97 -6.58 -1.37
N LYS A 145 -15.34 -7.51 -0.50
CA LYS A 145 -16.35 -7.22 0.51
C LYS A 145 -15.93 -6.04 1.35
N ASN A 146 -16.87 -5.13 1.61
CA ASN A 146 -16.70 -3.92 2.40
C ASN A 146 -15.65 -2.93 1.88
N GLU A 147 -15.21 -3.03 0.61
CA GLU A 147 -14.24 -2.10 0.05
C GLU A 147 -14.85 -0.69 -0.03
N PRO A 148 -14.23 0.33 0.64
CA PRO A 148 -14.74 1.70 0.62
C PRO A 148 -14.26 2.49 -0.60
N ASN A 149 -14.89 3.65 -0.84
CA ASN A 149 -14.47 4.61 -1.88
C ASN A 149 -13.38 5.60 -1.39
N GLY A 150 -12.76 5.36 -0.26
CA GLY A 150 -11.70 6.15 0.34
C GLY A 150 -10.96 5.31 1.35
N VAL A 151 -10.35 5.92 2.32
CA VAL A 151 -9.64 5.25 3.41
C VAL A 151 -10.48 5.33 4.69
N LEU A 152 -10.83 4.19 5.26
CA LEU A 152 -11.42 4.13 6.60
C LEU A 152 -10.34 4.36 7.64
N TYR A 153 -10.68 5.02 8.73
CA TYR A 153 -9.77 5.23 9.84
C TYR A 153 -10.50 5.17 11.18
N GLY A 154 -9.77 4.83 12.20
CA GLY A 154 -10.28 4.78 13.57
C GLY A 154 -9.29 4.14 14.52
N GLN A 155 -9.76 3.84 15.71
CA GLN A 155 -8.93 3.33 16.80
C GLN A 155 -9.68 2.29 17.63
N VAL A 156 -9.03 1.78 18.65
CA VAL A 156 -9.62 0.81 19.59
C VAL A 156 -10.94 1.34 20.17
N ALA A 157 -11.93 0.47 20.26
CA ALA A 157 -13.33 0.82 20.51
C ALA A 157 -13.61 1.67 21.74
N ASP A 158 -12.87 1.44 22.83
CA ASP A 158 -13.05 2.19 24.07
C ASP A 158 -12.67 3.66 23.93
N GLN A 159 -11.79 3.98 22.97
CA GLN A 159 -11.27 5.32 22.69
C GLN A 159 -11.85 5.96 21.44
N ALA A 160 -12.68 5.21 20.68
CA ALA A 160 -13.18 5.62 19.36
C ALA A 160 -13.98 6.93 19.42
N LYS A 161 -13.57 7.89 18.55
CA LYS A 161 -14.22 9.21 18.42
C LYS A 161 -15.43 9.13 17.49
N SER A 162 -16.35 10.09 17.62
CA SER A 162 -17.59 10.11 16.82
C SER A 162 -17.36 10.31 15.32
N ASN A 163 -16.31 11.05 14.94
CA ASN A 163 -15.98 11.34 13.53
C ASN A 163 -15.18 10.23 12.82
N GLU A 164 -14.70 9.23 13.53
CA GLU A 164 -14.00 8.09 12.93
C GLU A 164 -14.97 7.16 12.20
N SER A 165 -14.54 6.60 11.08
CA SER A 165 -15.36 5.76 10.22
C SER A 165 -15.31 4.27 10.58
N MET A 166 -14.40 3.87 11.45
CA MET A 166 -14.29 2.49 11.92
C MET A 166 -13.86 2.42 13.39
N THR A 167 -13.92 1.23 13.94
CA THR A 167 -13.38 0.92 15.27
C THR A 167 -12.77 -0.48 15.30
N LEU A 168 -11.77 -0.70 16.16
CA LEU A 168 -11.05 -1.95 16.34
C LEU A 168 -11.48 -2.64 17.64
N LEU A 169 -11.80 -3.93 17.57
CA LEU A 169 -12.14 -4.80 18.69
C LEU A 169 -11.16 -5.99 18.72
N TYR A 170 -10.92 -6.50 19.93
CA TYR A 170 -10.17 -7.75 20.11
C TYR A 170 -11.10 -8.84 20.66
N LEU A 171 -10.99 -10.02 20.12
CA LEU A 171 -11.74 -11.21 20.50
C LEU A 171 -10.79 -12.40 20.56
N GLU A 172 -10.80 -13.15 21.65
CA GLU A 172 -10.03 -14.38 21.75
C GLU A 172 -10.87 -15.57 21.31
N TYR A 173 -10.30 -16.42 20.47
CA TYR A 173 -10.94 -17.66 20.06
C TYR A 173 -11.21 -18.57 21.28
N GLY A 174 -12.45 -19.02 21.40
CA GLY A 174 -12.89 -19.86 22.53
C GLY A 174 -13.39 -19.11 23.75
N ASP A 175 -13.16 -17.79 23.84
CA ASP A 175 -13.68 -16.97 24.95
C ASP A 175 -15.00 -16.29 24.59
N GLU A 176 -16.12 -16.97 24.89
CA GLU A 176 -17.47 -16.41 24.70
C GLU A 176 -17.86 -15.39 25.81
N SER A 177 -17.09 -15.26 26.88
CA SER A 177 -17.40 -14.30 27.95
C SER A 177 -17.36 -12.87 27.45
N THR A 178 -16.58 -12.59 26.40
CA THR A 178 -16.43 -11.27 25.77
C THR A 178 -17.53 -10.94 24.77
N PHE A 179 -18.37 -11.90 24.36
CA PHE A 179 -19.43 -11.68 23.37
C PHE A 179 -20.45 -10.61 23.80
N GLY A 180 -20.73 -10.48 25.08
CA GLY A 180 -21.61 -9.43 25.60
C GLY A 180 -21.06 -8.03 25.32
N TRP A 181 -19.78 -7.82 25.57
CA TRP A 181 -19.08 -6.58 25.28
C TRP A 181 -18.96 -6.34 23.77
N THR A 182 -18.60 -7.38 23.01
CA THR A 182 -18.51 -7.30 21.54
C THR A 182 -19.83 -6.86 20.93
N ARG A 183 -20.98 -7.42 21.38
CA ARG A 183 -22.31 -6.99 20.94
C ARG A 183 -22.57 -5.53 21.26
N ALA A 184 -22.26 -5.07 22.45
CA ALA A 184 -22.45 -3.67 22.83
C ALA A 184 -21.64 -2.72 21.93
N MET A 185 -20.44 -3.11 21.51
CA MET A 185 -19.61 -2.34 20.60
C MET A 185 -20.17 -2.38 19.16
N LEU A 186 -20.69 -3.51 18.71
CA LEU A 186 -21.37 -3.65 17.42
C LEU A 186 -22.65 -2.82 17.37
N ASP A 187 -23.46 -2.81 18.44
CA ASP A 187 -24.66 -1.95 18.59
C ASP A 187 -24.27 -0.46 18.49
N LYS A 188 -23.17 -0.06 19.14
CA LYS A 188 -22.64 1.30 19.06
C LYS A 188 -22.19 1.64 17.64
N ALA A 189 -21.47 0.72 16.98
CA ALA A 189 -20.99 0.90 15.62
C ALA A 189 -22.17 1.01 14.62
N GLU A 190 -23.20 0.17 14.75
CA GLU A 190 -24.41 0.25 13.92
C GLU A 190 -25.12 1.60 14.11
N THR A 191 -25.31 2.03 15.36
CA THR A 191 -25.94 3.32 15.69
C THR A 191 -25.14 4.50 15.12
N GLN A 192 -23.81 4.39 15.12
CA GLN A 192 -22.90 5.42 14.63
C GLN A 192 -22.54 5.27 13.14
N ASN A 193 -23.08 4.28 12.44
CA ASN A 193 -22.77 3.97 11.05
C ASN A 193 -21.26 3.76 10.80
N LYS A 194 -20.60 3.01 11.68
CA LYS A 194 -19.17 2.70 11.60
C LYS A 194 -18.91 1.29 11.09
N ALA A 195 -17.79 1.10 10.43
CA ALA A 195 -17.22 -0.21 10.20
C ALA A 195 -16.54 -0.74 11.49
N VAL A 196 -16.37 -2.05 11.58
CA VAL A 196 -15.72 -2.71 12.71
C VAL A 196 -14.67 -3.68 12.22
N GLU A 197 -13.44 -3.53 12.70
CA GLU A 197 -12.42 -4.58 12.63
C GLU A 197 -12.52 -5.41 13.90
N ILE A 198 -12.62 -6.74 13.74
CA ILE A 198 -12.56 -7.69 14.86
C ILE A 198 -11.28 -8.51 14.70
N ALA A 199 -10.27 -8.24 15.54
CA ALA A 199 -9.08 -9.06 15.62
C ALA A 199 -9.40 -10.33 16.43
N LEU A 200 -9.68 -11.43 15.74
CA LEU A 200 -9.88 -12.74 16.34
C LEU A 200 -8.52 -13.40 16.56
N ASN A 201 -8.00 -13.30 17.76
CA ASN A 201 -6.73 -13.89 18.15
C ASN A 201 -6.86 -15.39 18.41
N PHE A 202 -5.85 -16.14 18.00
CA PHE A 202 -5.69 -17.50 18.44
C PHE A 202 -4.87 -17.51 19.73
N PRO A 203 -5.33 -18.17 20.80
CA PRO A 203 -4.59 -18.21 22.06
C PRO A 203 -3.17 -18.74 21.86
N GLN A 204 -2.21 -18.09 22.50
CA GLN A 204 -0.78 -18.37 22.36
C GLN A 204 -0.33 -19.70 22.96
N GLU A 205 -1.16 -20.35 23.76
CA GLU A 205 -0.83 -21.65 24.35
C GLU A 205 -1.17 -22.78 23.39
N GLY A 206 -0.31 -22.97 22.44
CA GLY A 206 0.18 -24.16 21.78
C GLY A 206 -0.76 -25.11 21.06
N THR A 207 -2.06 -25.12 21.24
CA THR A 207 -2.94 -26.16 20.64
C THR A 207 -4.17 -25.64 19.93
N THR A 208 -4.46 -24.36 20.04
CA THR A 208 -5.75 -23.81 19.59
C THR A 208 -5.92 -23.88 18.08
N ALA A 209 -4.94 -23.49 17.29
CA ALA A 209 -5.04 -23.57 15.83
C ALA A 209 -5.27 -25.01 15.36
N ARG A 210 -4.62 -26.00 15.98
CA ARG A 210 -4.81 -27.44 15.68
C ARG A 210 -6.22 -27.94 15.94
N ASN A 211 -6.91 -27.39 16.92
CA ASN A 211 -8.20 -27.88 17.39
C ASN A 211 -9.39 -27.18 16.71
N ILE A 212 -9.14 -26.07 16.00
CA ILE A 212 -10.21 -25.35 15.28
C ILE A 212 -10.70 -26.19 14.10
N ASN A 213 -11.98 -26.47 14.09
CA ASN A 213 -12.63 -27.18 13.01
C ASN A 213 -14.02 -26.61 12.72
N SER A 214 -14.60 -26.94 11.58
CA SER A 214 -15.87 -26.40 11.09
C SER A 214 -17.11 -26.75 11.94
N SER A 215 -17.01 -27.74 12.84
CA SER A 215 -18.09 -28.15 13.74
C SER A 215 -17.98 -27.51 15.13
N ASP A 216 -17.06 -26.59 15.34
CA ASP A 216 -16.84 -25.93 16.61
C ASP A 216 -18.04 -25.05 17.02
N LEU A 217 -18.47 -25.20 18.26
CA LEU A 217 -19.60 -24.43 18.80
C LEU A 217 -19.31 -22.94 18.84
N PHE A 218 -18.07 -22.55 19.18
CA PHE A 218 -17.64 -21.15 19.16
C PHE A 218 -17.86 -20.51 17.80
N LEU A 219 -17.50 -21.20 16.70
CA LEU A 219 -17.72 -20.70 15.34
C LEU A 219 -19.20 -20.53 15.00
N SER A 220 -20.04 -21.43 15.46
CA SER A 220 -21.50 -21.32 15.30
C SER A 220 -22.06 -20.11 16.04
N ASN A 221 -21.59 -19.87 17.27
CA ASN A 221 -22.01 -18.73 18.09
C ASN A 221 -21.45 -17.40 17.53
N LEU A 222 -20.20 -17.37 17.07
CA LEU A 222 -19.60 -16.25 16.36
C LEU A 222 -20.43 -15.88 15.12
N ARG A 223 -20.72 -16.87 14.25
CA ARG A 223 -21.57 -16.65 13.07
C ARG A 223 -22.94 -16.07 13.44
N SER A 224 -23.59 -16.66 14.46
CA SER A 224 -24.89 -16.18 14.95
C SER A 224 -24.83 -14.73 15.38
N MET A 225 -23.79 -14.34 16.12
CA MET A 225 -23.55 -12.97 16.53
C MET A 225 -23.40 -12.04 15.33
N LEU A 226 -22.45 -12.34 14.43
CA LEU A 226 -22.11 -11.47 13.30
C LEU A 226 -23.26 -11.33 12.30
N SER A 227 -24.08 -12.37 12.12
CA SER A 227 -25.24 -12.35 11.23
C SER A 227 -26.36 -11.42 11.68
N SER A 228 -26.37 -11.00 12.94
CA SER A 228 -27.34 -10.06 13.50
C SER A 228 -27.08 -8.61 13.07
N TYR A 229 -25.84 -8.28 12.65
CA TYR A 229 -25.39 -6.92 12.33
C TYR A 229 -25.22 -6.70 10.83
N LYS A 230 -26.26 -6.96 10.04
CA LYS A 230 -26.20 -6.96 8.56
C LYS A 230 -25.77 -5.64 7.94
N ASN A 231 -25.99 -4.53 8.65
CA ASN A 231 -25.69 -3.18 8.17
C ASN A 231 -24.28 -2.69 8.62
N VAL A 232 -23.62 -3.43 9.50
CA VAL A 232 -22.27 -3.08 9.96
C VAL A 232 -21.24 -3.78 9.06
N PRO A 233 -20.39 -3.03 8.33
CA PRO A 233 -19.25 -3.61 7.64
C PRO A 233 -18.26 -4.17 8.67
N ILE A 234 -18.02 -5.47 8.64
CA ILE A 234 -17.13 -6.16 9.59
C ILE A 234 -15.92 -6.70 8.84
N TYR A 235 -14.73 -6.40 9.34
CA TYR A 235 -13.45 -6.93 8.89
C TYR A 235 -12.98 -7.94 9.95
N LEU A 236 -13.17 -9.23 9.68
CA LEU A 236 -12.79 -10.30 10.61
C LEU A 236 -11.34 -10.69 10.36
N ARG A 237 -10.44 -10.21 11.19
CA ARG A 237 -9.01 -10.47 11.13
C ARG A 237 -8.71 -11.76 11.87
N ILE A 238 -8.41 -12.82 11.13
CA ILE A 238 -8.34 -14.20 11.63
C ILE A 238 -6.89 -14.55 11.97
N GLY A 239 -6.62 -14.88 13.24
CA GLY A 239 -5.30 -15.28 13.72
C GLY A 239 -4.26 -14.17 13.51
N ALA A 240 -4.51 -12.99 14.11
CA ALA A 240 -3.72 -11.79 13.92
C ALA A 240 -2.23 -12.00 14.26
N GLU A 241 -1.34 -11.38 13.46
CA GLU A 241 0.11 -11.38 13.67
C GLU A 241 0.73 -12.78 13.82
N PHE A 242 0.27 -13.73 13.03
CA PHE A 242 0.73 -15.13 13.09
C PHE A 242 2.27 -15.26 13.02
N ASN A 243 2.97 -14.32 12.39
CA ASN A 243 4.42 -14.31 12.28
C ASN A 243 5.15 -13.79 13.54
N VAL A 244 4.43 -13.26 14.51
CA VAL A 244 4.96 -12.87 15.84
C VAL A 244 4.54 -13.88 16.90
N TRP A 245 3.29 -14.29 16.88
CA TRP A 245 2.68 -15.16 17.87
C TRP A 245 2.46 -16.59 17.39
N GLY A 246 2.70 -16.84 16.10
CA GLY A 246 2.42 -18.11 15.45
C GLY A 246 3.49 -19.18 15.60
N ASP A 247 4.59 -18.94 16.35
CA ASP A 247 5.65 -19.90 16.61
C ASP A 247 5.16 -21.19 17.31
N LYS A 248 3.88 -21.26 17.60
CA LYS A 248 3.21 -22.36 18.30
C LYS A 248 2.33 -23.22 17.39
N CYS A 249 2.24 -22.89 16.10
CA CYS A 249 1.55 -23.70 15.09
C CYS A 249 2.34 -23.77 13.78
N THR A 250 2.16 -24.84 13.03
CA THR A 250 2.69 -24.98 11.68
C THR A 250 1.83 -24.19 10.68
N PRO A 251 2.36 -23.89 9.47
CA PRO A 251 1.55 -23.31 8.39
C PRO A 251 0.27 -24.09 8.11
N ASP A 252 0.34 -25.40 8.01
CA ASP A 252 -0.83 -26.25 7.74
C ASP A 252 -1.90 -26.14 8.82
N GLU A 253 -1.51 -26.10 10.07
CA GLU A 253 -2.42 -25.90 11.21
C GLU A 253 -3.08 -24.54 11.16
N PHE A 254 -2.31 -23.47 10.91
CA PHE A 254 -2.86 -22.13 10.77
C PHE A 254 -3.80 -22.00 9.58
N VAL A 255 -3.38 -22.47 8.41
CA VAL A 255 -4.20 -22.43 7.18
C VAL A 255 -5.51 -23.21 7.37
N SER A 256 -5.45 -24.38 8.02
CA SER A 256 -6.65 -25.16 8.35
C SER A 256 -7.60 -24.41 9.28
N ALA A 257 -7.06 -23.80 10.34
CA ALA A 257 -7.82 -22.99 11.29
C ALA A 257 -8.44 -21.75 10.62
N PHE A 258 -7.66 -21.03 9.83
CA PHE A 258 -8.14 -19.88 9.08
C PHE A 258 -9.31 -20.25 8.17
N LYS A 259 -9.18 -21.34 7.39
CA LYS A 259 -10.23 -21.83 6.50
C LYS A 259 -11.49 -22.24 7.26
N ALA A 260 -11.36 -22.86 8.43
CA ALA A 260 -12.51 -23.22 9.26
C ALA A 260 -13.28 -21.98 9.71
N VAL A 261 -12.59 -20.94 10.20
CA VAL A 261 -13.21 -19.66 10.59
C VAL A 261 -13.83 -18.97 9.37
N ALA A 262 -13.10 -18.84 8.27
CA ALA A 262 -13.59 -18.18 7.05
C ALA A 262 -14.86 -18.89 6.50
N ASN A 263 -14.85 -20.22 6.48
CA ASN A 263 -16.02 -21.01 6.07
C ASN A 263 -17.22 -20.80 7.01
N SER A 264 -16.98 -20.66 8.32
CA SER A 264 -18.05 -20.43 9.29
C SER A 264 -18.81 -19.15 9.03
N VAL A 265 -18.16 -18.10 8.53
CA VAL A 265 -18.76 -16.79 8.20
C VAL A 265 -19.08 -16.63 6.71
N SER A 266 -18.82 -17.66 5.90
CA SER A 266 -19.13 -17.62 4.46
C SER A 266 -20.62 -17.34 4.23
N GLY A 267 -20.93 -16.54 3.20
CA GLY A 267 -22.29 -16.10 2.89
C GLY A 267 -22.82 -14.93 3.74
N LEU A 268 -22.08 -14.45 4.75
CA LEU A 268 -22.39 -13.18 5.41
C LEU A 268 -21.85 -12.05 4.53
N SER A 269 -22.75 -11.26 3.94
CA SER A 269 -22.37 -10.16 3.00
C SER A 269 -21.67 -9.01 3.68
N ASN A 270 -21.87 -8.84 4.98
CA ASN A 270 -21.29 -7.78 5.81
C ASN A 270 -19.93 -8.16 6.43
N VAL A 271 -19.48 -9.41 6.30
CA VAL A 271 -18.23 -9.88 6.93
C VAL A 271 -17.19 -10.16 5.86
N ALA A 272 -16.10 -9.39 5.88
CA ALA A 272 -14.90 -9.62 5.07
C ALA A 272 -13.84 -10.34 5.91
N THR A 273 -13.20 -11.33 5.36
CA THR A 273 -12.11 -12.08 6.01
C THR A 273 -10.77 -11.39 5.74
N VAL A 274 -9.98 -11.22 6.80
CA VAL A 274 -8.68 -10.56 6.74
C VAL A 274 -7.58 -11.51 7.18
N TRP A 275 -6.58 -11.70 6.32
CA TRP A 275 -5.33 -12.35 6.67
C TRP A 275 -4.29 -11.26 6.98
N SER A 276 -3.71 -11.27 8.18
CA SER A 276 -2.90 -10.16 8.67
C SER A 276 -1.59 -10.62 9.29
N MET A 277 -0.51 -9.92 8.92
CA MET A 277 0.83 -10.14 9.45
C MET A 277 1.35 -8.88 10.16
N ALA A 278 2.31 -9.04 11.06
CA ALA A 278 3.19 -7.95 11.46
C ALA A 278 4.13 -7.60 10.29
N HIS A 279 4.72 -6.40 10.31
CA HIS A 279 5.66 -6.02 9.25
C HIS A 279 6.93 -6.91 9.24
N THR A 280 7.65 -6.91 8.12
CA THR A 280 8.76 -7.87 7.89
C THR A 280 9.89 -7.80 8.91
N SER A 281 10.16 -6.62 9.50
CA SER A 281 11.21 -6.49 10.52
C SER A 281 10.87 -7.18 11.87
N SER A 282 9.63 -7.58 12.08
CA SER A 282 9.21 -8.40 13.22
C SER A 282 9.43 -9.90 13.00
N TRP A 283 9.83 -10.30 11.79
CA TRP A 283 9.99 -11.70 11.44
C TRP A 283 11.21 -12.32 12.12
N LYS A 284 11.01 -13.38 12.88
CA LYS A 284 12.07 -14.15 13.54
C LYS A 284 12.41 -15.37 12.70
N THR A 285 13.62 -15.46 12.19
CA THR A 285 13.97 -16.42 11.16
C THR A 285 14.75 -17.62 11.66
N ASN A 286 15.59 -17.50 12.68
CA ASN A 286 16.39 -18.63 13.18
C ASN A 286 15.55 -19.70 13.87
N ASP A 287 14.47 -19.28 14.54
CA ASP A 287 13.54 -20.18 15.22
C ASP A 287 12.27 -20.48 14.41
N TRP A 288 12.19 -19.94 13.17
CA TRP A 288 11.01 -19.98 12.34
C TRP A 288 11.37 -20.23 10.87
N PRO A 289 11.35 -21.50 10.43
CA PRO A 289 11.81 -21.88 9.09
C PRO A 289 10.83 -21.52 7.95
N TYR A 290 9.75 -20.82 8.26
CA TYR A 290 8.67 -20.53 7.33
C TYR A 290 8.70 -19.09 6.83
N THR A 291 8.08 -18.84 5.69
CA THR A 291 7.78 -17.50 5.15
C THR A 291 6.32 -17.13 5.41
N ALA A 292 5.97 -15.84 5.28
CA ALA A 292 4.58 -15.42 5.40
C ALA A 292 3.64 -16.16 4.42
N ASP A 293 4.14 -16.48 3.23
CA ASP A 293 3.36 -17.19 2.21
C ASP A 293 2.94 -18.59 2.60
N ASP A 294 3.76 -19.26 3.38
CA ASP A 294 3.42 -20.62 3.85
C ASP A 294 2.14 -20.60 4.69
N PHE A 295 1.81 -19.45 5.29
CA PHE A 295 0.59 -19.22 6.08
C PHE A 295 -0.57 -18.62 5.28
N TYR A 296 -0.41 -18.40 3.96
CA TYR A 296 -1.48 -17.82 3.15
C TYR A 296 -2.52 -18.86 2.77
N PRO A 297 -3.80 -18.70 3.18
CA PRO A 297 -4.81 -19.76 3.02
C PRO A 297 -5.38 -19.89 1.60
N GLY A 298 -5.04 -18.97 0.71
CA GLY A 298 -5.55 -18.89 -0.66
C GLY A 298 -6.53 -17.72 -0.87
N ASP A 299 -6.56 -17.21 -2.09
CA ASP A 299 -7.34 -16.02 -2.45
C ASP A 299 -8.85 -16.18 -2.24
N GLU A 300 -9.36 -17.40 -2.31
CA GLU A 300 -10.76 -17.73 -2.11
C GLU A 300 -11.23 -17.61 -0.65
N TYR A 301 -10.29 -17.60 0.30
CA TYR A 301 -10.58 -17.45 1.73
C TYR A 301 -10.24 -16.06 2.28
N VAL A 302 -9.55 -15.24 1.51
CA VAL A 302 -9.05 -13.91 1.94
C VAL A 302 -9.73 -12.83 1.12
N ASP A 303 -10.51 -11.97 1.77
CA ASP A 303 -11.07 -10.77 1.16
C ASP A 303 -10.06 -9.60 1.21
N TRP A 304 -9.30 -9.47 2.30
CA TRP A 304 -8.36 -8.39 2.58
C TRP A 304 -7.03 -8.90 3.13
N VAL A 305 -5.95 -8.19 2.84
CA VAL A 305 -4.65 -8.43 3.47
C VAL A 305 -4.34 -7.31 4.45
N GLY A 306 -4.04 -7.68 5.69
CA GLY A 306 -3.64 -6.78 6.75
C GLY A 306 -2.14 -6.79 7.01
N VAL A 307 -1.59 -5.65 7.42
CA VAL A 307 -0.23 -5.53 7.91
C VAL A 307 -0.19 -4.52 9.06
N ASN A 308 0.61 -4.81 10.08
CA ASN A 308 0.81 -3.87 11.18
C ASN A 308 2.00 -2.95 10.91
N CYS A 309 1.91 -1.70 11.35
CA CYS A 309 2.92 -0.67 11.11
C CYS A 309 3.20 0.13 12.40
N TYR A 310 4.06 -0.42 13.27
CA TYR A 310 4.46 0.24 14.50
C TYR A 310 5.82 0.94 14.34
N ALA A 311 5.93 2.12 14.92
CA ALA A 311 7.15 2.91 14.94
C ALA A 311 7.63 3.17 16.37
N SER A 312 8.92 3.02 16.59
CA SER A 312 9.60 3.33 17.85
C SER A 312 10.99 3.88 17.56
N LYS A 313 11.30 5.07 18.06
CA LYS A 313 12.62 5.69 17.87
C LYS A 313 13.73 4.81 18.44
N TYR A 314 14.81 4.69 17.69
CA TYR A 314 16.03 4.08 18.21
C TYR A 314 16.77 5.08 19.11
N PHE A 315 17.08 4.66 20.33
CA PHE A 315 17.94 5.39 21.26
C PHE A 315 19.23 4.61 21.48
N GLN A 316 20.37 5.30 21.45
CA GLN A 316 21.65 4.69 21.71
C GLN A 316 21.69 4.13 23.15
N GLY A 317 22.22 2.93 23.32
CA GLY A 317 22.25 2.25 24.63
C GLY A 317 20.98 1.47 24.97
N ARG A 318 20.00 1.43 24.09
CA ARG A 318 18.84 0.56 24.23
C ARG A 318 19.25 -0.89 23.99
N VAL A 319 19.33 -1.66 25.08
CA VAL A 319 19.85 -3.05 25.07
C VAL A 319 18.72 -4.04 25.25
N TRP A 320 17.64 -3.85 24.54
CA TRP A 320 16.45 -4.69 24.71
C TRP A 320 16.71 -6.19 24.43
N GLN A 321 17.73 -6.54 23.65
CA GLN A 321 18.12 -7.93 23.38
C GLN A 321 19.62 -8.15 23.33
N GLY A 322 20.39 -7.37 24.08
CA GLY A 322 21.86 -7.42 24.09
C GLY A 322 22.51 -6.38 23.17
N GLU A 323 23.66 -5.87 23.58
CA GLU A 323 24.46 -4.94 22.78
C GLU A 323 25.08 -5.68 21.60
N SER A 324 24.42 -5.67 20.45
CA SER A 324 25.05 -6.11 19.23
C SER A 324 24.87 -5.05 18.15
N ARG A 325 25.90 -4.91 17.28
CA ARG A 325 25.79 -4.09 16.07
C ARG A 325 24.59 -4.49 15.21
N TYR A 326 24.13 -5.72 15.31
CA TYR A 326 22.95 -6.26 14.70
C TYR A 326 21.68 -5.53 15.16
N ASN A 327 21.51 -5.31 16.46
CA ASN A 327 20.34 -4.66 17.01
C ASN A 327 20.23 -3.20 16.57
N GLU A 328 21.36 -2.47 16.51
CA GLU A 328 21.35 -1.09 16.05
C GLU A 328 20.82 -0.97 14.62
N VAL A 329 21.34 -1.78 13.70
CA VAL A 329 20.87 -1.80 12.30
C VAL A 329 19.41 -2.24 12.25
N TYR A 330 19.05 -3.30 12.95
CA TYR A 330 17.69 -3.85 12.97
C TYR A 330 16.64 -2.81 13.42
N PHE A 331 16.91 -2.10 14.53
CA PHE A 331 15.96 -1.10 15.02
C PHE A 331 15.92 0.14 14.12
N LYS A 332 17.06 0.62 13.63
CA LYS A 332 17.11 1.79 12.76
C LYS A 332 16.47 1.55 11.40
N THR A 333 16.55 0.34 10.86
CA THR A 333 15.96 -0.02 9.56
C THR A 333 14.59 -0.71 9.67
N GLY A 334 14.18 -1.10 10.87
CA GLY A 334 12.86 -1.65 11.16
C GLY A 334 11.95 -0.62 11.80
N TYR A 335 11.93 -0.58 13.12
CA TYR A 335 10.95 0.22 13.88
C TYR A 335 11.12 1.73 13.80
N SER A 336 12.32 2.24 13.46
CA SER A 336 12.58 3.67 13.25
C SER A 336 12.63 4.06 11.76
N SER A 337 12.20 3.18 10.88
CA SER A 337 12.30 3.36 9.44
C SER A 337 11.05 4.01 8.83
N ASP A 338 11.14 4.41 7.56
CA ASP A 338 10.03 5.00 6.82
C ASP A 338 8.83 4.03 6.76
N PRO A 339 7.62 4.43 7.17
CA PRO A 339 6.46 3.53 7.23
C PRO A 339 6.02 3.02 5.85
N VAL A 340 6.24 3.78 4.78
CA VAL A 340 5.96 3.34 3.40
C VAL A 340 6.87 2.18 3.03
N VAL A 341 8.15 2.27 3.39
CA VAL A 341 9.13 1.21 3.13
C VAL A 341 8.88 -0.02 4.01
N MET A 342 8.41 0.18 5.25
CA MET A 342 8.08 -0.93 6.18
C MET A 342 7.04 -1.88 5.60
N ILE A 343 6.01 -1.37 4.94
CA ILE A 343 4.89 -2.19 4.41
C ILE A 343 5.04 -2.54 2.93
N LYS A 344 6.11 -2.07 2.28
CA LYS A 344 6.34 -2.20 0.83
C LYS A 344 6.14 -3.63 0.34
N ASP A 345 6.77 -4.61 0.98
CA ASP A 345 6.70 -6.02 0.54
C ASP A 345 5.28 -6.57 0.56
N ALA A 346 4.50 -6.23 1.60
CA ALA A 346 3.11 -6.67 1.69
C ALA A 346 2.26 -6.06 0.57
N VAL A 347 2.45 -4.77 0.30
CA VAL A 347 1.69 -4.08 -0.76
C VAL A 347 2.10 -4.55 -2.15
N GLU A 348 3.38 -4.68 -2.45
CA GLU A 348 3.85 -5.17 -3.75
C GLU A 348 3.41 -6.60 -4.03
N LYS A 349 3.38 -7.45 -3.00
CA LYS A 349 3.03 -8.86 -3.15
C LYS A 349 1.53 -9.13 -3.27
N TYR A 350 0.73 -8.45 -2.49
CA TYR A 350 -0.71 -8.73 -2.38
C TYR A 350 -1.59 -7.62 -2.95
N GLY A 351 -1.11 -6.37 -2.98
CA GLY A 351 -1.87 -5.18 -3.37
C GLY A 351 -2.29 -5.15 -4.84
N GLY A 352 -1.74 -6.00 -5.71
CA GLY A 352 -2.23 -6.16 -7.08
C GLY A 352 -3.54 -6.96 -7.20
N ARG A 353 -3.96 -7.65 -6.12
CA ARG A 353 -5.13 -8.56 -6.15
C ARG A 353 -6.06 -8.43 -4.94
N LYS A 354 -5.61 -7.83 -3.86
CA LYS A 354 -6.38 -7.63 -2.62
C LYS A 354 -6.23 -6.21 -2.11
N PRO A 355 -7.29 -5.61 -1.56
CA PRO A 355 -7.15 -4.38 -0.81
C PRO A 355 -6.30 -4.64 0.44
N ILE A 356 -5.50 -3.63 0.79
CA ILE A 356 -4.62 -3.67 1.95
C ILE A 356 -5.23 -2.85 3.09
N MET A 357 -5.04 -3.31 4.32
CA MET A 357 -5.33 -2.53 5.51
C MET A 357 -4.11 -2.46 6.44
N ILE A 358 -3.93 -1.32 7.06
CA ILE A 358 -3.08 -1.21 8.23
C ILE A 358 -3.93 -1.62 9.42
N SER A 359 -3.85 -2.91 9.76
CA SER A 359 -4.69 -3.53 10.79
C SER A 359 -4.40 -2.97 12.18
N GLU A 360 -3.16 -2.59 12.43
CA GLU A 360 -2.74 -1.88 13.61
C GLU A 360 -1.57 -0.98 13.27
N CYS A 361 -1.57 0.22 13.81
CA CYS A 361 -0.41 1.09 13.78
C CYS A 361 -0.28 1.87 15.09
N GLY A 362 0.93 2.36 15.32
CA GLY A 362 1.22 3.25 16.43
C GLY A 362 2.59 3.88 16.27
N SER A 363 2.75 5.09 16.81
CA SER A 363 4.04 5.75 16.92
C SER A 363 4.35 5.99 18.39
N ALA A 364 5.45 5.40 18.89
CA ALA A 364 5.77 5.45 20.31
C ALA A 364 6.37 6.80 20.68
N TYR A 365 5.67 7.57 21.52
CA TYR A 365 6.20 8.82 22.08
C TYR A 365 7.15 8.57 23.27
N ARG A 366 7.07 7.39 23.90
CA ARG A 366 7.89 7.00 25.02
C ARG A 366 8.24 5.52 24.96
N THR A 367 9.47 5.19 25.31
CA THR A 367 9.89 3.82 25.59
C THR A 367 10.18 3.66 27.07
N ASN A 368 9.71 2.56 27.67
CA ASN A 368 9.88 2.23 29.09
C ASN A 368 10.71 0.95 29.28
N GLY A 369 11.54 0.62 28.28
CA GLY A 369 12.47 -0.50 28.35
C GLY A 369 13.71 -0.19 29.20
N ASP A 370 14.89 -0.55 28.69
CA ASP A 370 16.18 -0.35 29.36
C ASP A 370 16.51 1.12 29.62
N ILE A 371 16.02 1.98 28.73
CA ILE A 371 16.09 3.44 28.84
C ILE A 371 14.68 3.99 28.82
N ASN A 372 14.42 4.91 29.72
CA ASN A 372 13.11 5.55 29.83
C ASN A 372 13.15 6.91 29.11
N GLU A 373 13.04 6.86 27.78
CA GLU A 373 13.18 8.03 26.92
C GLU A 373 11.84 8.44 26.31
N THR A 374 11.68 9.74 26.09
CA THR A 374 10.50 10.34 25.48
C THR A 374 10.92 11.23 24.33
N ASP A 375 10.20 11.12 23.19
CA ASP A 375 10.35 12.00 22.04
C ASP A 375 8.99 12.15 21.32
N SER A 376 8.22 13.10 21.77
CA SER A 376 6.87 13.39 21.27
C SER A 376 6.89 13.95 19.86
N GLU A 377 7.86 14.82 19.54
CA GLU A 377 8.02 15.41 18.21
C GLU A 377 8.28 14.35 17.15
N TRP A 378 9.20 13.43 17.45
CA TRP A 378 9.48 12.30 16.55
C TRP A 378 8.24 11.42 16.36
N ALA A 379 7.53 11.11 17.43
CA ALA A 379 6.34 10.26 17.35
C ALA A 379 5.21 10.92 16.56
N ALA A 380 4.97 12.19 16.78
CA ALA A 380 3.99 12.99 16.05
C ALA A 380 4.32 13.05 14.55
N LYS A 381 5.59 13.30 14.19
CA LYS A 381 6.08 13.29 12.82
C LYS A 381 5.85 11.93 12.16
N TYR A 382 6.17 10.84 12.87
CA TYR A 382 6.03 9.50 12.33
C TYR A 382 4.57 9.10 12.12
N LEU A 383 3.71 9.47 13.04
CA LEU A 383 2.26 9.29 12.89
C LEU A 383 1.75 10.05 11.64
N LYS A 384 2.19 11.30 11.45
CA LYS A 384 1.86 12.07 10.24
C LYS A 384 2.33 11.35 8.97
N GLN A 385 3.49 10.72 8.97
CA GLN A 385 3.99 9.94 7.83
C GLN A 385 3.11 8.71 7.54
N ILE A 386 2.71 7.96 8.58
CA ILE A 386 1.81 6.80 8.42
C ILE A 386 0.51 7.22 7.74
N TYR A 387 -0.16 8.24 8.27
CA TYR A 387 -1.49 8.65 7.82
C TYR A 387 -1.49 9.45 6.51
N THR A 388 -0.34 10.02 6.12
CA THR A 388 -0.20 10.81 4.90
C THR A 388 0.46 10.01 3.78
N PHE A 389 1.66 9.46 4.03
CA PHE A 389 2.44 8.86 2.95
C PHE A 389 1.96 7.48 2.55
N ILE A 390 1.46 6.67 3.50
CA ILE A 390 0.94 5.34 3.15
C ILE A 390 -0.23 5.44 2.16
N PRO A 391 -1.30 6.21 2.42
CA PRO A 391 -2.39 6.37 1.45
C PRO A 391 -1.97 7.06 0.14
N MET A 392 -0.98 7.96 0.22
CA MET A 392 -0.45 8.68 -0.94
C MET A 392 0.27 7.75 -1.91
N VAL A 393 1.17 6.92 -1.39
CA VAL A 393 2.04 6.04 -2.19
C VAL A 393 1.31 4.75 -2.57
N TYR A 394 0.45 4.26 -1.68
CA TYR A 394 -0.25 2.99 -1.81
C TYR A 394 -1.77 3.17 -1.82
N PRO A 395 -2.36 3.51 -2.97
CA PRO A 395 -3.84 3.65 -3.09
C PRO A 395 -4.58 2.33 -2.82
N GLN A 396 -3.86 1.21 -2.73
CA GLN A 396 -4.37 -0.09 -2.30
C GLN A 396 -4.73 -0.13 -0.81
N VAL A 397 -4.16 0.76 0.00
CA VAL A 397 -4.48 0.86 1.43
C VAL A 397 -5.80 1.58 1.60
N LYS A 398 -6.78 0.88 2.16
CA LYS A 398 -8.17 1.31 2.27
C LYS A 398 -8.68 1.43 3.72
N LEU A 399 -7.85 1.08 4.69
CA LEU A 399 -8.17 1.17 6.10
C LEU A 399 -6.90 1.34 6.92
N ILE A 400 -6.93 2.22 7.95
CA ILE A 400 -5.86 2.42 8.93
C ILE A 400 -6.46 2.41 10.32
N ALA A 401 -6.10 1.42 11.14
CA ALA A 401 -6.51 1.30 12.53
C ALA A 401 -5.38 1.69 13.49
N TYR A 402 -5.63 2.65 14.37
CA TYR A 402 -4.67 3.09 15.37
C TYR A 402 -4.81 2.29 16.68
N PHE A 403 -3.70 1.76 17.17
CA PHE A 403 -3.62 1.08 18.45
C PHE A 403 -3.52 2.10 19.59
N ASN A 404 -4.64 2.70 19.96
CA ASN A 404 -4.72 3.65 21.07
C ASN A 404 -4.91 2.92 22.39
N ALA A 405 -3.89 2.18 22.80
CA ALA A 405 -3.91 1.47 24.08
C ALA A 405 -2.56 1.61 24.81
N LYS A 406 -2.63 1.56 26.12
CA LYS A 406 -1.47 1.45 27.01
C LYS A 406 -1.57 0.13 27.75
N MET A 407 -0.76 -0.83 27.37
CA MET A 407 -0.71 -2.13 28.02
C MET A 407 0.34 -2.14 29.12
N ASN A 408 0.06 -2.78 30.25
CA ASN A 408 0.99 -2.80 31.39
C ASN A 408 2.31 -3.54 31.11
N TYR A 409 2.33 -4.39 30.08
CA TYR A 409 3.50 -5.16 29.65
C TYR A 409 4.22 -4.54 28.45
N GLU A 410 3.66 -3.48 27.85
CA GLU A 410 4.26 -2.79 26.71
C GLU A 410 5.46 -1.95 27.13
N VAL A 411 6.53 -2.05 26.36
CA VAL A 411 7.73 -1.23 26.55
C VAL A 411 7.63 0.12 25.81
N ASN A 412 6.74 0.23 24.85
CA ASN A 412 6.50 1.42 24.05
C ASN A 412 5.09 1.96 24.34
N TYR A 413 4.95 3.28 24.41
CA TYR A 413 3.69 3.95 24.68
C TYR A 413 3.18 4.61 23.41
N TYR A 414 2.01 4.17 22.95
CA TYR A 414 1.34 4.64 21.74
C TYR A 414 0.06 5.42 22.04
N ASN A 415 -0.45 5.38 23.28
CA ASN A 415 -1.74 5.94 23.63
C ASN A 415 -1.80 7.46 23.44
N LEU A 416 -2.79 7.91 22.69
CA LEU A 416 -2.96 9.31 22.29
C LEU A 416 -3.22 10.24 23.48
N ASP A 417 -3.95 9.77 24.50
CA ASP A 417 -4.25 10.53 25.71
C ASP A 417 -3.02 10.72 26.64
N GLY A 418 -1.95 9.98 26.38
CA GLY A 418 -0.70 10.10 27.12
C GLY A 418 0.23 11.20 26.61
N ASP A 419 -0.02 11.75 25.41
CA ASP A 419 0.84 12.76 24.79
C ASP A 419 0.03 13.72 23.91
N SER A 420 0.08 15.01 24.26
CA SER A 420 -0.73 16.03 23.55
C SER A 420 -0.25 16.32 22.13
N GLU A 421 1.06 16.20 21.86
CA GLU A 421 1.63 16.43 20.55
C GLU A 421 1.24 15.33 19.57
N LEU A 422 1.33 14.07 20.04
CA LEU A 422 0.86 12.91 19.29
C LEU A 422 -0.66 12.97 19.03
N GLN A 423 -1.45 13.37 20.05
CA GLN A 423 -2.90 13.52 19.93
C GLN A 423 -3.28 14.60 18.89
N ASN A 424 -2.57 15.74 18.91
CA ASN A 424 -2.80 16.79 17.93
C ASN A 424 -2.44 16.33 16.51
N ALA A 425 -1.31 15.65 16.35
CA ALA A 425 -0.91 15.07 15.07
C ALA A 425 -1.97 14.09 14.53
N TYR A 426 -2.56 13.24 15.38
CA TYR A 426 -3.64 12.34 14.98
C TYR A 426 -4.88 13.11 14.52
N ASN A 427 -5.29 14.15 15.24
CA ASN A 427 -6.43 14.97 14.85
C ASN A 427 -6.20 15.64 13.50
N ASP A 428 -5.02 16.25 13.32
CA ASP A 428 -4.67 16.96 12.07
C ASP A 428 -4.71 16.04 10.85
N VAL A 429 -4.06 14.87 10.94
CA VAL A 429 -3.94 13.98 9.77
C VAL A 429 -5.26 13.29 9.42
N THR A 430 -6.12 13.04 10.40
CA THR A 430 -7.42 12.39 10.16
C THR A 430 -8.46 13.31 9.50
N GLU A 431 -8.18 14.63 9.41
CA GLU A 431 -8.95 15.59 8.62
C GLU A 431 -8.58 15.58 7.12
N SER A 432 -7.55 14.81 6.74
CA SER A 432 -7.11 14.73 5.33
C SER A 432 -8.22 14.23 4.40
N PRO A 433 -8.30 14.77 3.17
CA PRO A 433 -9.45 14.54 2.28
C PRO A 433 -9.59 13.12 1.74
N TRP A 434 -8.59 12.26 1.90
CA TRP A 434 -8.69 10.84 1.54
C TRP A 434 -9.38 9.98 2.58
N PHE A 435 -9.56 10.48 3.82
CA PHE A 435 -10.27 9.75 4.87
C PHE A 435 -11.78 9.95 4.79
N ILE A 436 -12.49 8.84 4.91
CA ILE A 436 -13.95 8.84 5.02
C ILE A 436 -14.33 9.23 6.44
N GLN A 437 -14.94 10.38 6.59
CA GLN A 437 -15.48 10.82 7.88
C GLN A 437 -16.75 10.03 8.21
N ASN A 438 -16.98 9.76 9.48
CA ASN A 438 -18.18 9.08 9.95
C ASN A 438 -19.47 9.71 9.38
N ASN A 439 -20.47 8.87 9.10
CA ASN A 439 -21.79 9.22 8.58
C ASN A 439 -21.84 9.69 7.12
N ASN A 440 -20.74 9.68 6.38
CA ASN A 440 -20.77 10.05 4.98
C ASN A 440 -20.37 8.89 4.07
N THR A 441 -21.13 7.80 4.11
CA THR A 441 -20.91 6.61 3.26
C THR A 441 -20.97 6.90 1.76
N ASN A 442 -21.45 8.09 1.36
CA ASN A 442 -21.49 8.56 -0.02
C ASN A 442 -20.31 9.47 -0.39
N SER A 443 -19.47 9.88 0.56
CA SER A 443 -18.27 10.62 0.22
C SER A 443 -17.23 9.67 -0.37
N ALA A 444 -16.82 9.94 -1.60
CA ALA A 444 -15.58 9.39 -2.11
C ALA A 444 -14.44 10.16 -1.45
N GLY A 445 -13.52 9.46 -0.81
CA GLY A 445 -12.26 10.08 -0.39
C GLY A 445 -11.52 10.58 -1.64
N GLN A 446 -10.79 11.68 -1.49
CA GLN A 446 -9.90 12.15 -2.53
C GLN A 446 -8.74 11.15 -2.69
N PHE A 447 -8.39 10.84 -3.92
CA PHE A 447 -7.25 9.97 -4.21
C PHE A 447 -6.08 10.77 -4.76
N LEU A 448 -4.89 10.25 -4.52
CA LEU A 448 -3.66 10.84 -5.00
C LEU A 448 -3.11 9.96 -6.13
N LYS A 449 -2.77 10.58 -7.24
CA LYS A 449 -2.15 9.93 -8.39
C LYS A 449 -0.71 10.40 -8.51
N LYS A 450 0.22 9.47 -8.62
CA LYS A 450 1.62 9.80 -8.94
C LYS A 450 1.68 10.59 -10.23
N ALA A 451 2.35 11.73 -10.21
CA ALA A 451 2.51 12.60 -11.35
C ALA A 451 3.34 11.92 -12.44
N GLY A 452 2.87 11.98 -13.68
CA GLY A 452 3.65 11.66 -14.87
C GLY A 452 4.53 12.84 -15.27
N SER A 453 5.26 12.74 -16.38
CA SER A 453 6.08 13.85 -16.91
C SER A 453 5.26 15.12 -17.21
N THR A 454 3.97 14.97 -17.43
CA THR A 454 3.01 16.07 -17.61
C THR A 454 1.95 15.99 -16.52
N ILE A 455 1.71 17.12 -15.85
CA ILE A 455 0.64 17.33 -14.86
C ILE A 455 -0.41 18.21 -15.52
N THR A 456 -1.62 17.68 -15.68
CA THR A 456 -2.74 18.44 -16.26
C THR A 456 -3.58 19.05 -15.14
N MET A 457 -3.88 20.34 -15.25
CA MET A 457 -4.76 21.07 -14.33
C MET A 457 -6.08 21.40 -15.01
N ASN A 458 -7.18 21.11 -14.34
CA ASN A 458 -8.54 21.55 -14.69
C ASN A 458 -9.02 22.50 -13.58
N GLY A 459 -8.53 23.74 -13.59
CA GLY A 459 -8.70 24.69 -12.49
C GLY A 459 -7.59 24.55 -11.44
N ASP A 460 -7.93 24.88 -10.19
CA ASP A 460 -6.99 24.78 -9.06
C ASP A 460 -6.56 23.34 -8.81
N THR A 461 -5.30 23.15 -8.51
CA THR A 461 -4.78 21.81 -8.16
C THR A 461 -3.88 21.86 -6.94
N THR A 462 -3.92 20.80 -6.15
CA THR A 462 -3.00 20.60 -5.03
C THR A 462 -2.04 19.48 -5.39
N LEU A 463 -0.75 19.77 -5.28
CA LEU A 463 0.31 18.77 -5.40
C LEU A 463 0.84 18.43 -4.02
N TYR A 464 1.23 17.19 -3.88
CA TYR A 464 1.80 16.58 -2.68
C TYR A 464 3.15 15.98 -3.04
N ALA A 465 4.07 15.90 -2.08
CA ALA A 465 5.35 15.25 -2.31
C ALA A 465 5.62 14.16 -1.28
N TYR A 466 6.25 13.08 -1.72
CA TYR A 466 6.80 12.04 -0.88
C TYR A 466 8.32 11.97 -1.07
N PRO A 467 9.10 12.65 -0.22
CA PRO A 467 10.54 12.53 -0.17
C PRO A 467 10.95 11.49 0.87
N HIS A 468 11.53 10.38 0.45
CA HIS A 468 12.25 9.46 1.32
C HIS A 468 13.75 9.71 1.17
N ILE A 469 14.35 10.37 2.15
CA ILE A 469 15.79 10.64 2.23
C ILE A 469 16.30 10.05 3.54
N TYR A 470 16.91 8.87 3.45
CA TYR A 470 17.38 8.16 4.64
C TYR A 470 18.49 8.93 5.36
N GLY A 471 18.46 8.92 6.69
CA GLY A 471 19.42 9.66 7.52
C GLY A 471 19.20 11.16 7.58
N SER A 472 18.06 11.65 7.06
CA SER A 472 17.64 13.04 7.20
C SER A 472 16.58 13.19 8.28
N ASP A 473 16.86 14.00 9.31
CA ASP A 473 15.90 14.25 10.40
C ASP A 473 14.70 15.08 9.91
N TRP A 474 14.93 15.92 8.92
CA TRP A 474 13.89 16.71 8.26
C TRP A 474 14.22 16.93 6.78
N VAL A 475 13.19 17.13 6.00
CA VAL A 475 13.26 17.44 4.57
C VAL A 475 12.53 18.75 4.32
N ASN A 476 13.12 19.61 3.48
CA ASN A 476 12.45 20.77 2.91
C ASN A 476 12.11 20.50 1.45
N VAL A 477 10.88 20.77 1.02
CA VAL A 477 10.46 20.66 -0.37
C VAL A 477 10.16 22.03 -0.93
N GLU A 478 10.76 22.32 -2.07
CA GLU A 478 10.65 23.58 -2.81
C GLU A 478 10.00 23.34 -4.17
N TYR A 479 9.03 24.17 -4.50
CA TYR A 479 8.32 24.17 -5.78
C TYR A 479 8.67 25.43 -6.55
N TYR A 480 9.16 25.26 -7.78
CA TYR A 480 9.52 26.35 -8.69
C TYR A 480 8.65 26.24 -9.96
N LEU A 481 8.06 27.37 -10.34
CA LEU A 481 7.31 27.51 -11.59
C LEU A 481 8.08 28.47 -12.51
N ASP A 482 8.44 28.01 -13.71
CA ASP A 482 9.26 28.75 -14.68
C ASP A 482 10.56 29.33 -14.06
N GLY A 483 11.14 28.62 -13.12
CA GLY A 483 12.35 29.00 -12.41
C GLY A 483 12.14 29.83 -11.14
N GLU A 484 10.96 30.39 -10.92
CA GLU A 484 10.63 31.19 -9.74
C GLU A 484 10.11 30.31 -8.59
N LEU A 485 10.57 30.57 -7.35
CA LEU A 485 10.13 29.84 -6.16
C LEU A 485 8.69 30.23 -5.79
N VAL A 486 7.77 29.27 -5.86
CA VAL A 486 6.36 29.49 -5.49
C VAL A 486 6.03 28.99 -4.08
N LYS A 487 6.74 27.97 -3.59
CA LYS A 487 6.54 27.42 -2.25
C LYS A 487 7.80 26.74 -1.74
N SER A 488 8.09 26.93 -0.46
CA SER A 488 9.07 26.16 0.31
C SER A 488 8.38 25.68 1.60
N THR A 489 8.50 24.39 1.93
CA THR A 489 7.81 23.81 3.09
C THR A 489 8.57 22.62 3.67
N ASN A 490 8.52 22.46 4.99
CA ASN A 490 8.98 21.29 5.72
C ASN A 490 7.81 20.54 6.39
N GLU A 491 6.59 20.99 6.18
CA GLU A 491 5.39 20.36 6.70
C GLU A 491 5.02 19.12 5.88
N ILE A 492 4.80 17.99 6.55
CA ILE A 492 4.26 16.75 5.94
C ILE A 492 2.83 17.08 5.49
N ALA A 493 2.53 16.71 4.39
CA ALA A 493 2.53 16.22 3.09
C ALA A 493 3.27 17.07 2.02
N TYR A 494 4.02 18.06 2.40
CA TYR A 494 4.79 18.95 1.51
C TYR A 494 3.94 19.50 0.36
N THR A 495 2.81 20.10 0.69
CA THR A 495 1.81 20.52 -0.30
C THR A 495 2.12 21.87 -0.93
N VAL A 496 1.74 22.01 -2.20
CA VAL A 496 1.56 23.30 -2.87
C VAL A 496 0.18 23.33 -3.53
N GLN A 497 -0.52 24.45 -3.34
CA GLN A 497 -1.73 24.75 -4.08
C GLN A 497 -1.38 25.68 -5.24
N LEU A 498 -1.75 25.28 -6.45
CA LEU A 498 -1.54 26.04 -7.67
C LEU A 498 -2.91 26.50 -8.18
N SER A 499 -3.08 27.84 -8.28
CA SER A 499 -4.33 28.49 -8.67
C SER A 499 -4.08 29.51 -9.77
N ASP A 500 -5.07 29.80 -10.61
CA ASP A 500 -5.02 30.82 -11.66
C ASP A 500 -3.90 30.64 -12.71
N ILE A 501 -3.33 29.45 -12.82
CA ILE A 501 -2.28 29.14 -13.80
C ILE A 501 -2.94 28.80 -15.14
N LYS A 502 -2.46 29.41 -16.23
CA LYS A 502 -2.98 29.22 -17.59
C LYS A 502 -1.86 28.97 -18.57
N GLY A 503 -1.99 27.91 -19.37
CA GLY A 503 -1.01 27.55 -20.38
C GLY A 503 -0.07 26.45 -19.95
N THR A 504 1.11 26.43 -20.51
CA THR A 504 2.14 25.42 -20.22
C THR A 504 3.30 26.05 -19.50
N HIS A 505 3.73 25.45 -18.40
CA HIS A 505 4.77 25.94 -17.51
C HIS A 505 5.73 24.81 -17.13
N ASP A 506 6.97 25.17 -16.83
CA ASP A 506 7.97 24.26 -16.28
C ASP A 506 7.84 24.22 -14.75
N LEU A 507 7.47 23.06 -14.22
CA LEU A 507 7.42 22.84 -12.76
C LEU A 507 8.64 22.00 -12.34
N ARG A 508 9.49 22.59 -11.50
CA ARG A 508 10.62 21.92 -10.86
C ARG A 508 10.36 21.78 -9.37
N VAL A 509 10.48 20.58 -8.84
CA VAL A 509 10.29 20.28 -7.42
C VAL A 509 11.58 19.72 -6.85
N VAL A 510 12.06 20.29 -5.74
CA VAL A 510 13.33 19.92 -5.11
C VAL A 510 13.08 19.49 -3.67
N ALA A 511 13.56 18.32 -3.28
CA ALA A 511 13.56 17.85 -1.90
C ALA A 511 14.98 17.89 -1.35
N ASN A 512 15.18 18.62 -0.26
CA ASN A 512 16.47 18.85 0.38
C ASN A 512 16.46 18.26 1.80
N GLY A 513 17.28 17.24 2.04
CA GLY A 513 17.52 16.69 3.38
C GLY A 513 18.59 17.47 4.14
N ASN A 514 18.48 17.52 5.48
CA ASN A 514 19.50 18.15 6.32
C ASN A 514 20.84 17.39 6.36
N ASN A 515 20.88 16.20 5.80
CA ASN A 515 22.11 15.42 5.60
C ASN A 515 22.86 15.78 4.30
N GLY A 516 22.43 16.82 3.59
CA GLY A 516 23.04 17.30 2.35
C GLY A 516 22.59 16.58 1.07
N VAL A 517 21.70 15.60 1.17
CA VAL A 517 21.11 14.93 0.01
C VAL A 517 20.02 15.81 -0.59
N SER A 518 20.08 16.04 -1.90
CA SER A 518 19.07 16.76 -2.67
C SER A 518 18.58 15.94 -3.84
N MET A 519 17.26 15.96 -4.08
CA MET A 519 16.61 15.26 -5.17
C MET A 519 15.70 16.21 -5.94
N THR A 520 15.69 16.10 -7.26
CA THR A 520 14.89 16.97 -8.13
C THR A 520 13.95 16.14 -9.01
N ARG A 521 12.78 16.70 -9.25
CA ARG A 521 11.81 16.22 -10.25
C ARG A 521 11.37 17.40 -11.12
N GLU A 522 11.22 17.16 -12.40
CA GLU A 522 10.80 18.15 -13.39
C GLU A 522 9.55 17.65 -14.14
N TYR A 523 8.60 18.54 -14.34
CA TYR A 523 7.31 18.27 -14.96
C TYR A 523 6.94 19.39 -15.90
N GLN A 524 6.17 19.05 -16.94
CA GLN A 524 5.39 20.05 -17.68
C GLN A 524 4.03 20.18 -16.99
N LEU A 525 3.75 21.36 -16.46
CA LEU A 525 2.44 21.71 -15.91
C LEU A 525 1.62 22.33 -17.04
N VAL A 526 0.49 21.69 -17.36
CA VAL A 526 -0.40 22.15 -18.43
C VAL A 526 -1.76 22.48 -17.83
N SER A 527 -2.11 23.75 -17.86
CA SER A 527 -3.41 24.21 -17.37
C SER A 527 -4.26 24.69 -18.55
N TYR A 528 -5.39 24.07 -18.68
CA TYR A 528 -6.43 24.51 -19.61
C TYR A 528 -7.50 25.24 -18.79
N ALA A 529 -7.84 26.48 -19.20
CA ALA A 529 -9.06 27.08 -18.71
C ALA A 529 -10.23 26.17 -19.10
N PRO A 530 -11.23 25.93 -18.23
CA PRO A 530 -12.42 25.24 -18.66
C PRO A 530 -12.96 25.88 -19.92
N ALA A 531 -13.17 25.10 -20.97
CA ALA A 531 -13.68 25.63 -22.21
C ALA A 531 -15.11 26.13 -21.98
N GLU A 532 -15.35 27.40 -22.23
CA GLU A 532 -16.69 28.01 -22.13
C GLU A 532 -17.43 27.98 -23.46
N LYS A 533 -16.69 27.83 -24.56
CA LYS A 533 -17.20 27.81 -25.93
C LYS A 533 -16.34 26.98 -26.87
N ALA A 534 -16.86 26.71 -28.04
CA ALA A 534 -16.20 25.89 -29.07
C ALA A 534 -14.81 26.42 -29.44
N GLU A 535 -14.63 27.73 -29.50
CA GLU A 535 -13.37 28.37 -29.87
C GLU A 535 -12.24 28.14 -28.90
N ASP A 536 -12.56 27.71 -27.68
CA ASP A 536 -11.57 27.45 -26.63
C ASP A 536 -10.85 26.10 -26.85
N PHE A 537 -11.41 25.19 -27.68
CA PHE A 537 -10.75 23.93 -28.01
C PHE A 537 -9.82 24.07 -29.22
N SER A 538 -8.69 23.37 -29.16
CA SER A 538 -7.68 23.45 -30.20
C SER A 538 -8.07 22.83 -31.54
N ASP A 539 -9.09 21.96 -31.56
CA ASP A 539 -9.51 21.16 -32.68
C ASP A 539 -10.92 21.48 -33.24
N THR A 540 -11.48 22.64 -32.89
CA THR A 540 -12.83 23.06 -33.32
C THR A 540 -12.82 24.23 -34.30
N SER A 541 -11.66 24.74 -34.71
CA SER A 541 -11.51 25.94 -35.54
C SER A 541 -12.21 25.83 -36.90
N TYR A 542 -12.26 24.63 -37.49
CA TYR A 542 -12.85 24.32 -38.80
C TYR A 542 -14.37 24.11 -38.75
N LEU A 543 -14.98 24.02 -37.58
CA LEU A 543 -16.41 23.80 -37.42
C LEU A 543 -17.20 25.00 -37.95
N ASN A 544 -18.31 24.73 -38.61
CA ASN A 544 -19.25 25.78 -39.02
C ASN A 544 -20.04 26.32 -37.80
N ASN A 545 -20.73 27.44 -37.98
CA ASN A 545 -21.45 28.10 -36.88
C ASN A 545 -22.51 27.21 -36.24
N GLY A 546 -23.20 26.34 -36.98
CA GLY A 546 -24.18 25.41 -36.43
C GLY A 546 -23.52 24.36 -35.49
N GLN A 547 -22.38 23.83 -35.92
CA GLN A 547 -21.59 22.89 -35.14
C GLN A 547 -20.99 23.55 -33.88
N LYS A 548 -20.45 24.77 -34.01
CA LYS A 548 -19.96 25.54 -32.84
C LYS A 548 -21.06 25.85 -31.83
N ASN A 549 -22.25 26.22 -32.33
CA ASN A 549 -23.40 26.42 -31.43
C ASN A 549 -23.81 25.14 -30.71
N ALA A 550 -23.70 23.98 -31.39
CA ALA A 550 -23.96 22.70 -30.73
C ALA A 550 -22.94 22.38 -29.64
N VAL A 551 -21.64 22.60 -29.92
CA VAL A 551 -20.57 22.47 -28.89
C VAL A 551 -20.85 23.41 -27.74
N ASN A 552 -21.11 24.70 -27.99
CA ASN A 552 -21.42 25.69 -26.95
C ASN A 552 -22.60 25.26 -26.09
N TYR A 553 -23.67 24.75 -26.73
CA TYR A 553 -24.85 24.25 -25.99
C TYR A 553 -24.47 23.07 -25.06
N THR A 554 -23.70 22.12 -25.52
CA THR A 554 -23.32 20.97 -24.67
C THR A 554 -22.43 21.36 -23.51
N ILE A 555 -21.54 22.33 -23.68
CA ILE A 555 -20.69 22.87 -22.63
C ILE A 555 -21.51 23.62 -21.60
N SER A 556 -22.33 24.58 -22.06
CA SER A 556 -23.15 25.45 -21.17
C SER A 556 -24.20 24.70 -20.34
N ASN A 557 -24.48 23.44 -20.69
CA ASN A 557 -25.39 22.56 -19.96
C ASN A 557 -24.71 21.37 -19.31
N ASP A 558 -23.39 21.38 -19.18
CA ASP A 558 -22.56 20.32 -18.58
C ASP A 558 -22.79 18.93 -19.19
N ILE A 559 -23.22 18.86 -20.45
CA ILE A 559 -23.50 17.60 -21.16
C ILE A 559 -22.23 16.97 -21.68
N MET A 560 -21.41 17.77 -22.39
CA MET A 560 -20.08 17.40 -22.90
C MET A 560 -19.10 18.51 -22.56
N THR A 561 -17.98 18.18 -21.97
CA THR A 561 -16.97 19.13 -21.47
C THR A 561 -15.65 19.09 -22.23
N GLY A 562 -15.54 18.25 -23.27
CA GLY A 562 -14.31 17.99 -24.00
C GLY A 562 -13.38 17.03 -23.24
N TYR A 563 -12.14 16.93 -23.70
CA TYR A 563 -11.10 16.05 -23.16
C TYR A 563 -10.01 16.85 -22.45
N GLU A 564 -9.29 16.20 -21.56
CA GLU A 564 -8.24 16.79 -20.72
C GLU A 564 -7.10 17.49 -21.49
N ASN A 565 -6.92 17.17 -22.78
CA ASN A 565 -5.92 17.78 -23.65
C ASN A 565 -6.44 19.00 -24.44
N ASN A 566 -7.48 19.66 -23.96
CA ASN A 566 -8.13 20.80 -24.60
C ASN A 566 -8.61 20.53 -26.04
N THR A 567 -9.09 19.31 -26.29
CA THR A 567 -9.74 18.93 -27.53
C THR A 567 -11.21 18.57 -27.30
N PHE A 568 -12.05 18.80 -28.27
CA PHE A 568 -13.44 18.36 -28.27
C PHE A 568 -13.65 17.07 -29.06
N ARG A 569 -12.76 16.81 -30.01
CA ARG A 569 -12.73 15.67 -30.94
C ARG A 569 -14.02 15.50 -31.72
N PRO A 570 -14.48 16.54 -32.44
CA PRO A 570 -15.78 16.53 -33.09
C PRO A 570 -15.94 15.48 -34.17
N ASP A 571 -14.84 15.02 -34.78
CA ASP A 571 -14.84 13.96 -35.80
C ASP A 571 -14.56 12.55 -35.23
N ALA A 572 -14.40 12.43 -33.93
CA ALA A 572 -14.15 11.12 -33.30
C ALA A 572 -15.47 10.36 -33.12
N THR A 573 -15.39 9.04 -33.32
CA THR A 573 -16.52 8.17 -32.96
C THR A 573 -16.65 8.08 -31.43
N ILE A 574 -17.87 8.18 -30.94
CA ILE A 574 -18.19 8.10 -29.53
C ILE A 574 -18.37 6.65 -29.09
N THR A 575 -17.86 6.30 -27.93
CA THR A 575 -18.07 4.97 -27.34
C THR A 575 -19.46 4.85 -26.70
N ARG A 576 -19.90 3.63 -26.43
CA ARG A 576 -21.15 3.35 -25.74
C ARG A 576 -21.12 3.91 -24.29
N ALA A 577 -19.98 3.88 -23.64
CA ALA A 577 -19.77 4.46 -22.33
C ALA A 577 -19.91 5.98 -22.31
N GLU A 578 -19.23 6.67 -23.24
CA GLU A 578 -19.30 8.12 -23.37
C GLU A 578 -20.72 8.55 -23.70
N PHE A 579 -21.39 7.84 -24.61
CA PHE A 579 -22.78 8.15 -24.98
C PHE A 579 -23.75 7.97 -23.79
N ALA A 580 -23.57 6.92 -22.97
CA ALA A 580 -24.37 6.73 -21.74
C ALA A 580 -24.18 7.90 -20.76
N ALA A 581 -22.93 8.40 -20.62
CA ALA A 581 -22.66 9.55 -19.78
C ALA A 581 -23.32 10.83 -20.31
N VAL A 582 -23.25 11.07 -21.62
CA VAL A 582 -23.93 12.20 -22.30
C VAL A 582 -25.45 12.16 -22.05
N ILE A 583 -26.08 11.02 -22.28
CA ILE A 583 -27.52 10.85 -22.05
C ILE A 583 -27.89 11.06 -20.56
N CYS A 584 -27.10 10.49 -19.67
CA CYS A 584 -27.35 10.61 -18.24
C CYS A 584 -27.31 12.08 -17.77
N ARG A 585 -26.31 12.86 -18.21
CA ARG A 585 -26.19 14.29 -17.90
C ARG A 585 -27.30 15.10 -18.55
N MET A 586 -27.59 14.84 -19.83
CA MET A 586 -28.66 15.53 -20.58
C MET A 586 -30.03 15.36 -19.94
N MET A 587 -30.32 14.17 -19.40
CA MET A 587 -31.59 13.84 -18.77
C MET A 587 -31.63 14.12 -17.27
N GLY A 588 -30.51 14.52 -16.67
CA GLY A 588 -30.42 14.79 -15.24
C GLY A 588 -30.60 13.54 -14.35
N TYR A 589 -30.23 12.35 -14.84
CA TYR A 589 -30.39 11.12 -14.05
C TYR A 589 -29.45 11.09 -12.86
N ASN A 590 -29.94 10.61 -11.73
CA ASN A 590 -29.13 10.47 -10.52
C ASN A 590 -28.10 9.36 -10.67
N VAL A 591 -26.82 9.72 -10.53
CA VAL A 591 -25.65 8.85 -10.71
C VAL A 591 -25.19 8.31 -9.36
N GLY A 592 -25.83 7.27 -8.85
CA GLY A 592 -25.55 6.73 -7.51
C GLY A 592 -24.78 5.41 -7.51
N GLU A 593 -25.41 4.35 -7.97
CA GLU A 593 -24.90 2.98 -7.87
C GLU A 593 -24.14 2.51 -9.12
N ASN A 594 -23.24 1.55 -8.94
CA ASN A 594 -22.52 0.93 -10.04
C ASN A 594 -23.41 -0.02 -10.86
N SER A 595 -23.06 -0.19 -12.13
CA SER A 595 -23.71 -1.15 -13.03
C SER A 595 -23.47 -2.60 -12.62
N THR A 596 -24.46 -3.46 -12.89
CA THR A 596 -24.38 -4.91 -12.67
C THR A 596 -23.72 -5.68 -13.82
N PHE A 597 -23.42 -5.03 -14.95
CA PHE A 597 -22.72 -5.68 -16.06
C PHE A 597 -21.26 -6.00 -15.68
N THR A 598 -20.82 -7.19 -16.09
CA THR A 598 -19.51 -7.71 -15.72
C THR A 598 -18.34 -6.88 -16.26
N ASP A 599 -18.50 -6.27 -17.43
CA ASP A 599 -17.50 -5.47 -18.12
C ASP A 599 -17.54 -3.96 -17.81
N THR A 600 -18.52 -3.53 -17.01
CA THR A 600 -18.59 -2.13 -16.55
C THR A 600 -18.39 -2.00 -15.05
N LYS A 601 -18.27 -3.09 -14.32
CA LYS A 601 -18.18 -3.09 -12.85
C LYS A 601 -17.10 -2.15 -12.32
N TYR A 602 -15.97 -2.08 -13.01
CA TYR A 602 -14.82 -1.24 -12.65
C TYR A 602 -14.50 -0.15 -13.70
N HIS A 603 -15.40 0.05 -14.65
CA HIS A 603 -15.25 1.03 -15.69
C HIS A 603 -15.75 2.40 -15.19
N TRP A 604 -15.09 3.50 -15.57
CA TRP A 604 -15.45 4.86 -15.16
C TRP A 604 -16.92 5.21 -15.41
N SER A 605 -17.50 4.64 -16.46
CA SER A 605 -18.91 4.87 -16.83
C SER A 605 -19.92 4.06 -16.03
N SER A 606 -19.49 3.20 -15.12
CA SER A 606 -20.35 2.24 -14.42
C SER A 606 -21.63 2.87 -13.85
N LYS A 607 -21.49 4.00 -13.17
CA LYS A 607 -22.62 4.72 -12.56
C LYS A 607 -23.56 5.32 -13.60
N TYR A 608 -23.02 5.87 -14.70
CA TYR A 608 -23.82 6.42 -15.79
C TYR A 608 -24.61 5.32 -16.52
N VAL A 609 -23.95 4.21 -16.80
CA VAL A 609 -24.60 3.03 -17.39
C VAL A 609 -25.73 2.53 -16.50
N ASN A 610 -25.49 2.41 -15.20
CA ASN A 610 -26.52 1.96 -14.25
C ASN A 610 -27.73 2.91 -14.19
N ALA A 611 -27.48 4.23 -14.16
CA ALA A 611 -28.54 5.21 -14.17
C ALA A 611 -29.41 5.09 -15.43
N CYS A 612 -28.80 4.93 -16.61
CA CYS A 612 -29.50 4.75 -17.87
C CYS A 612 -30.23 3.39 -17.95
N VAL A 613 -29.68 2.33 -17.36
CA VAL A 613 -30.35 1.01 -17.24
C VAL A 613 -31.56 1.08 -16.33
N LYS A 614 -31.45 1.74 -15.17
CA LYS A 614 -32.59 1.96 -14.26
C LYS A 614 -33.70 2.76 -14.88
N ALA A 615 -33.38 3.69 -15.80
CA ALA A 615 -34.33 4.46 -16.57
C ALA A 615 -34.88 3.68 -17.78
N ASP A 616 -34.49 2.44 -18.00
CA ASP A 616 -34.92 1.54 -19.10
C ASP A 616 -34.61 2.09 -20.51
N ILE A 617 -33.57 2.91 -20.63
CA ILE A 617 -33.19 3.53 -21.94
C ILE A 617 -31.94 2.89 -22.57
N ILE A 618 -31.15 2.19 -21.79
CA ILE A 618 -29.97 1.46 -22.27
C ILE A 618 -30.02 0.02 -21.78
N HIS A 619 -29.65 -0.91 -22.67
CA HIS A 619 -29.58 -2.33 -22.38
C HIS A 619 -28.20 -2.90 -22.70
N GLY A 620 -27.86 -4.05 -22.10
CA GLY A 620 -26.66 -4.81 -22.44
C GLY A 620 -26.71 -5.43 -23.83
N ILE A 621 -25.58 -5.99 -24.24
CA ILE A 621 -25.41 -6.67 -25.54
C ILE A 621 -25.63 -8.20 -25.46
N GLY A 622 -25.97 -8.73 -24.31
CA GLY A 622 -26.04 -10.15 -23.97
C GLY A 622 -24.95 -10.57 -23.00
N ASP A 623 -25.02 -11.78 -22.46
CA ASP A 623 -24.03 -12.39 -21.56
C ASP A 623 -23.65 -11.49 -20.35
N ASN A 624 -24.60 -10.72 -19.86
CA ASN A 624 -24.41 -9.73 -18.79
C ASN A 624 -23.26 -8.74 -19.08
N LYS A 625 -23.14 -8.32 -20.36
CA LYS A 625 -22.13 -7.33 -20.84
C LYS A 625 -22.79 -6.11 -21.44
N PHE A 626 -22.12 -4.97 -21.30
CA PHE A 626 -22.49 -3.68 -21.86
C PHE A 626 -21.64 -3.29 -23.07
N ALA A 627 -20.40 -3.74 -23.13
CA ALA A 627 -19.37 -3.35 -24.11
C ALA A 627 -19.06 -1.84 -24.09
N PRO A 628 -18.57 -1.29 -22.96
CA PRO A 628 -18.42 0.15 -22.74
C PRO A 628 -17.53 0.83 -23.78
N ASP A 629 -16.43 0.20 -24.18
CA ASP A 629 -15.43 0.75 -25.10
C ASP A 629 -15.76 0.56 -26.59
N ASN A 630 -16.82 -0.17 -26.91
CA ASN A 630 -17.26 -0.29 -28.29
C ASN A 630 -17.90 1.02 -28.77
N HIS A 631 -17.65 1.41 -30.02
CA HIS A 631 -18.32 2.54 -30.64
C HIS A 631 -19.82 2.27 -30.74
N ILE A 632 -20.62 3.32 -30.49
CA ILE A 632 -22.09 3.26 -30.68
C ILE A 632 -22.43 3.50 -32.14
N THR A 633 -23.39 2.73 -32.68
CA THR A 633 -23.91 3.03 -34.04
C THR A 633 -24.96 4.12 -34.01
N VAL A 634 -25.19 4.77 -35.16
CA VAL A 634 -26.22 5.81 -35.29
C VAL A 634 -27.60 5.27 -34.91
N GLU A 635 -27.93 4.04 -35.32
CA GLU A 635 -29.20 3.40 -34.98
C GLU A 635 -29.37 3.19 -33.49
N GLN A 636 -28.30 2.76 -32.82
CA GLN A 636 -28.29 2.59 -31.35
C GLN A 636 -28.46 3.94 -30.64
N ALA A 637 -27.74 4.96 -31.08
CA ALA A 637 -27.80 6.30 -30.51
C ALA A 637 -29.21 6.90 -30.68
N VAL A 638 -29.81 6.79 -31.85
CA VAL A 638 -31.18 7.24 -32.13
C VAL A 638 -32.19 6.50 -31.26
N LYS A 639 -32.06 5.18 -31.13
CA LYS A 639 -32.94 4.37 -30.29
C LYS A 639 -32.87 4.82 -28.84
N ILE A 640 -31.67 5.04 -28.30
CA ILE A 640 -31.47 5.49 -26.92
C ILE A 640 -32.08 6.89 -26.72
N LEU A 641 -31.80 7.83 -27.63
CA LEU A 641 -32.36 9.18 -27.59
C LEU A 641 -33.90 9.17 -27.62
N THR A 642 -34.51 8.40 -28.52
CA THR A 642 -35.98 8.32 -28.62
C THR A 642 -36.57 7.69 -27.35
N SER A 643 -35.94 6.70 -26.77
CA SER A 643 -36.38 6.12 -25.49
C SER A 643 -36.24 7.12 -24.35
N ALA A 644 -35.14 7.87 -24.28
CA ALA A 644 -34.90 8.88 -23.25
C ALA A 644 -35.98 10.00 -23.24
N TYR A 645 -36.45 10.37 -24.43
CA TYR A 645 -37.52 11.38 -24.58
C TYR A 645 -38.96 10.80 -24.58
N GLY A 646 -39.11 9.50 -24.31
CA GLY A 646 -40.43 8.86 -24.23
C GLY A 646 -41.15 8.67 -25.56
N TYR A 647 -40.44 8.73 -26.69
CA TYR A 647 -41.05 8.48 -28.00
C TYR A 647 -41.10 6.97 -28.28
N ALA A 648 -42.29 6.40 -28.36
CA ALA A 648 -42.47 5.01 -28.75
C ALA A 648 -42.18 4.86 -30.26
N THR A 649 -41.26 3.99 -30.64
CA THR A 649 -40.89 3.52 -31.99
C THR A 649 -41.22 4.47 -33.18
N VAL A 650 -40.20 5.12 -33.67
CA VAL A 650 -40.41 6.11 -34.77
C VAL A 650 -39.72 5.63 -36.05
N LYS A 651 -40.50 5.71 -37.15
CA LYS A 651 -39.95 5.62 -38.50
C LYS A 651 -39.10 6.87 -38.80
N LEU A 652 -38.02 6.67 -39.51
CA LEU A 652 -36.89 7.57 -39.81
C LEU A 652 -37.18 9.04 -40.27
N ASN A 653 -38.39 9.48 -40.32
CA ASN A 653 -38.76 10.82 -40.83
C ASN A 653 -38.83 11.95 -39.77
N ILE A 654 -38.30 11.72 -38.56
CA ILE A 654 -38.48 12.64 -37.40
C ILE A 654 -37.29 13.56 -37.16
N LEU A 655 -36.18 13.43 -37.87
CA LEU A 655 -35.03 14.36 -37.72
C LEU A 655 -35.38 15.85 -37.83
N THR A 656 -36.51 16.17 -38.46
CA THR A 656 -36.98 17.57 -38.64
C THR A 656 -37.87 18.12 -37.52
N ALA A 657 -38.38 17.26 -36.62
CA ALA A 657 -39.32 17.63 -35.58
C ALA A 657 -38.74 17.69 -34.15
N LEU A 658 -37.47 17.38 -34.00
CA LEU A 658 -36.81 17.33 -32.70
C LEU A 658 -36.55 18.72 -32.13
N CYS A 659 -36.73 18.87 -30.80
CA CYS A 659 -36.46 20.12 -30.09
C CYS A 659 -34.98 20.56 -30.28
N PRO A 660 -34.65 21.85 -30.12
CA PRO A 660 -33.31 22.38 -30.40
C PRO A 660 -32.15 21.63 -29.75
N PRO A 661 -32.25 21.16 -28.48
CA PRO A 661 -31.16 20.36 -27.87
C PRO A 661 -30.84 19.09 -28.61
N LEU A 662 -31.86 18.37 -29.07
CA LEU A 662 -31.67 17.08 -29.76
C LEU A 662 -31.07 17.23 -31.14
N LYS A 663 -31.45 18.32 -31.86
CA LYS A 663 -30.86 18.67 -33.17
C LYS A 663 -29.35 18.95 -33.04
N SER A 664 -28.95 19.64 -31.98
CA SER A 664 -27.58 20.00 -31.71
C SER A 664 -26.72 18.77 -31.43
N ILE A 665 -27.20 17.84 -30.61
CA ILE A 665 -26.49 16.61 -30.24
C ILE A 665 -26.43 15.64 -31.45
N ILE A 666 -27.50 15.47 -32.19
CA ILE A 666 -27.50 14.64 -33.41
C ILE A 666 -26.55 15.21 -34.49
N CYS A 667 -26.46 16.54 -34.60
CA CYS A 667 -25.53 17.18 -35.54
C CYS A 667 -24.05 16.98 -35.16
N LEU A 668 -23.76 16.69 -33.93
CA LEU A 668 -22.41 16.35 -33.43
C LEU A 668 -22.09 14.86 -33.53
N ILE A 669 -23.11 13.99 -33.58
CA ILE A 669 -22.95 12.52 -33.62
C ILE A 669 -22.99 12.01 -35.07
N MET A 670 -23.61 12.74 -36.00
CA MET A 670 -23.66 12.45 -37.46
C MET A 670 -22.56 13.16 -38.20
#